data_4db21a31638e986e4153636ff4e6d146
#
_entry.id   4db21a31638e986e4153636ff4e6d146
#
_cell.length_a   1.000
_cell.length_b   1.000
_cell.length_c   1.000
_cell.angle_alpha   90.00
_cell.angle_beta   90.00
_cell.angle_gamma   90.00
#
_symmetry.space_group_name_H-M   'P 1'
#
loop_
_entity.id
_entity.type
_entity.pdbx_description
1 polymer ?
#
loop_
_entity_poly.entity_id
_entity_poly.type
_entity_poly.pdbx_seq_one_letter_code
_entity_poly.pdbx_strand_id
1 'polypeptide(L)'
;MKIYRYIGYLFFAFATSIMSACTDEDMLGQSGDSVNITFRPSLGGELNTRAIGDATGIDQLVVAVYEGNGTLSKTFSYSEDWNTVQQDGITLSLIEGRTYNIIFWAQDADNKAYSLTDDGKISVNYEEYLNDGFSQMEQLDAFYATETVTVGAQKVEDKGTIYLTRPLAQVNFADNTTKPVQETHKAVVTFHRFPTSFDPFSGMVTMSESDMSFIFKDFPEEETLNINNSSYYYVASNYLFAPAEGTTSIEATLDLQQIDGTSINTFEFSGEKAITLEKNKKTNVLGAIVLQPETWSVWNGEIPTESTLTTDPENQNRYIIDEANDVAWLSVKENAQSLAANSTFVMTVDVDMNNGSGLTAIQLPSGSTLDGDGHTIKGLQLENALLGDVTDITVKNLTIEETTVANTSADVTHIGVLVNTLKGSNTFSNIHIKSSSVSTQNGAAGGIVGYISRKDPNNREETLTVTFDDCHVTETTVSGTQSEGHFVGLFRGYDNKETLQFNNNCTLTLSATVRSADEFVSPYREGNEGAWLADNDYSKYDAWLGDEECYRGTVMYGANRFIPCWDGITKITPLTDGTTKLIYSAFDLANCAGTNPGTIKFMQHVDMGAKNFAPLTNISKLLGEYMTIYNLKVETTFNTNSWDGGGFIRRCGTATIQNITFNNANVKVTHAEGSDGDAYASIVCGTAEGNNTLENVKVIGGKLYGCNKMGGLAGYITGTFSATGCVVDGLSIENYDSGGKDSFGFKANGEVGGAFGFIAANATISGCYVKNTTLNCVGVNNGKVF
;
A
#
# COMPACT_ATOMS: atom_id res chain seq x y z
N MET A 1 49.00 -31.89 31.61
CA MET A 1 50.31 -32.62 31.67
C MET A 1 50.38 -33.51 30.44
N LYS A 2 51.27 -33.14 29.54
CA LYS A 2 52.04 -33.96 28.59
C LYS A 2 51.26 -34.76 27.56
N ILE A 3 51.32 -34.39 26.27
CA ILE A 3 52.47 -34.27 25.37
C ILE A 3 52.67 -35.53 24.51
N TYR A 4 52.72 -35.30 23.23
CA TYR A 4 53.56 -35.76 22.12
C TYR A 4 53.14 -37.04 21.38
N ARG A 5 53.31 -37.22 20.13
CA ARG A 5 54.14 -36.62 19.04
C ARG A 5 53.84 -37.36 17.76
N TYR A 6 53.78 -36.63 16.65
CA TYR A 6 54.70 -36.58 15.50
C TYR A 6 54.91 -37.88 14.73
N ILE A 7 54.84 -37.96 13.49
CA ILE A 7 55.60 -37.53 12.28
C ILE A 7 55.24 -38.60 11.24
N GLY A 8 54.99 -38.40 10.00
CA GLY A 8 55.46 -37.46 9.02
C GLY A 8 55.54 -38.07 7.65
N TYR A 9 55.73 -37.16 6.70
CA TYR A 9 56.27 -37.24 5.36
C TYR A 9 55.38 -37.77 4.23
N LEU A 10 54.89 -36.79 3.49
CA LEU A 10 55.41 -36.34 2.18
C LEU A 10 55.52 -37.43 1.12
N PHE A 11 54.51 -37.49 0.26
CA PHE A 11 54.80 -37.77 -1.15
C PHE A 11 53.94 -36.86 -2.02
N PHE A 12 54.59 -35.98 -2.75
CA PHE A 12 54.08 -35.28 -3.90
C PHE A 12 53.66 -36.34 -4.93
N ALA A 13 52.39 -36.45 -5.15
CA ALA A 13 51.88 -36.99 -6.37
C ALA A 13 50.86 -35.99 -6.88
N PHE A 14 51.22 -35.31 -7.96
CA PHE A 14 50.28 -34.67 -8.84
C PHE A 14 49.27 -35.74 -9.27
N ALA A 15 48.16 -35.79 -8.57
CA ALA A 15 46.95 -36.39 -9.08
C ALA A 15 46.04 -35.21 -9.36
N THR A 16 45.97 -34.81 -10.59
CA THR A 16 44.76 -34.23 -11.15
C THR A 16 43.63 -35.19 -10.79
N SER A 17 43.02 -34.98 -9.63
CA SER A 17 41.67 -35.48 -9.40
C SER A 17 40.76 -34.63 -10.27
N ILE A 18 40.65 -35.04 -11.51
CA ILE A 18 39.39 -34.97 -12.22
C ILE A 18 38.44 -35.55 -11.19
N MET A 19 37.62 -34.69 -10.55
CA MET A 19 36.40 -35.14 -9.94
C MET A 19 35.59 -35.78 -11.04
N SER A 20 35.73 -37.07 -11.23
CA SER A 20 34.68 -37.87 -11.81
C SER A 20 33.44 -37.67 -10.94
N ALA A 21 32.70 -36.65 -11.21
CA ALA A 21 31.26 -36.83 -11.13
C ALA A 21 31.02 -38.19 -11.77
N CYS A 22 30.41 -39.13 -11.05
CA CYS A 22 30.18 -40.49 -11.50
C CYS A 22 29.78 -40.51 -12.97
N THR A 23 30.78 -40.63 -13.81
CA THR A 23 30.64 -41.00 -15.17
C THR A 23 30.81 -42.51 -15.13
N ASP A 24 29.91 -43.18 -15.82
CA ASP A 24 29.90 -44.61 -16.07
C ASP A 24 29.28 -45.47 -14.97
N GLU A 25 28.01 -45.24 -14.69
CA GLU A 25 27.08 -46.36 -14.72
C GLU A 25 25.94 -45.97 -15.64
N ASP A 26 25.90 -46.67 -16.76
CA ASP A 26 24.91 -46.54 -17.79
C ASP A 26 23.52 -46.18 -17.25
N MET A 27 22.95 -45.13 -17.74
CA MET A 27 21.52 -44.95 -17.72
C MET A 27 20.94 -46.14 -18.49
N LEU A 28 21.00 -47.29 -17.82
CA LEU A 28 20.22 -48.53 -18.11
C LEU A 28 20.20 -48.99 -19.55
N GLY A 29 21.06 -49.88 -19.95
CA GLY A 29 20.80 -50.97 -20.93
C GLY A 29 20.04 -50.65 -22.23
N GLN A 30 19.92 -49.38 -22.61
CA GLN A 30 19.26 -48.92 -23.81
C GLN A 30 20.28 -48.27 -24.73
N SER A 31 20.37 -48.78 -25.96
CA SER A 31 21.26 -48.33 -27.00
C SER A 31 20.91 -46.89 -27.46
N GLY A 32 21.84 -45.95 -27.31
CA GLY A 32 21.78 -44.58 -27.84
C GLY A 32 23.04 -43.82 -27.48
N ASP A 33 23.43 -42.83 -28.28
CA ASP A 33 24.56 -41.97 -27.98
C ASP A 33 24.21 -41.07 -26.77
N SER A 34 25.12 -40.95 -25.80
CA SER A 34 24.92 -40.12 -24.62
C SER A 34 25.43 -38.68 -24.86
N VAL A 35 24.69 -37.71 -24.34
CA VAL A 35 25.00 -36.29 -24.36
C VAL A 35 25.15 -35.80 -22.93
N ASN A 36 26.24 -35.10 -22.66
CA ASN A 36 26.49 -34.47 -21.36
C ASN A 36 25.83 -33.08 -21.29
N ILE A 37 24.88 -32.92 -20.36
CA ILE A 37 24.15 -31.66 -20.17
C ILE A 37 24.47 -31.12 -18.80
N THR A 38 25.01 -29.88 -18.78
CA THR A 38 25.42 -29.21 -17.53
C THR A 38 24.36 -28.18 -17.11
N PHE A 39 24.04 -28.18 -15.83
CA PHE A 39 23.13 -27.26 -15.16
C PHE A 39 23.85 -26.62 -13.97
N ARG A 40 23.56 -25.34 -13.68
CA ARG A 40 24.09 -24.63 -12.50
C ARG A 40 22.92 -24.21 -11.60
N PRO A 41 22.54 -25.06 -10.63
CA PRO A 41 21.49 -24.71 -9.68
C PRO A 41 21.94 -23.55 -8.79
N SER A 42 21.06 -22.57 -8.60
CA SER A 42 21.26 -21.43 -7.71
C SER A 42 19.98 -21.11 -6.97
N LEU A 43 20.06 -20.73 -5.70
CA LEU A 43 18.91 -20.27 -4.98
C LEU A 43 18.44 -18.96 -5.61
N GLY A 44 17.21 -18.95 -6.14
CA GLY A 44 16.61 -17.79 -6.79
C GLY A 44 15.71 -17.00 -5.83
N GLY A 45 15.75 -15.68 -5.97
CA GLY A 45 14.87 -14.77 -5.24
C GLY A 45 15.63 -13.86 -4.27
N GLU A 46 15.06 -12.69 -3.99
CA GLU A 46 15.53 -11.86 -2.89
C GLU A 46 15.23 -12.59 -1.59
N LEU A 47 16.27 -13.16 -0.96
CA LEU A 47 16.21 -13.65 0.41
C LEU A 47 16.19 -12.42 1.34
N ASN A 48 15.10 -11.68 1.28
CA ASN A 48 14.88 -10.48 2.10
C ASN A 48 14.35 -10.88 3.46
N THR A 49 15.18 -11.60 4.27
CA THR A 49 14.79 -11.79 5.66
C THR A 49 15.98 -11.93 6.60
N ARG A 50 16.04 -11.05 7.55
CA ARG A 50 16.71 -11.32 8.82
C ARG A 50 15.80 -12.25 9.63
N ALA A 51 16.38 -13.28 10.27
CA ALA A 51 15.74 -14.31 11.09
C ALA A 51 14.96 -15.38 10.32
N ILE A 52 14.87 -16.57 10.90
CA ILE A 52 14.13 -17.79 10.52
C ILE A 52 13.70 -17.82 9.04
N GLY A 53 14.32 -18.70 8.23
CA GLY A 53 14.02 -18.86 6.79
C GLY A 53 14.96 -18.09 5.86
N ASP A 54 16.23 -17.95 6.23
CA ASP A 54 17.27 -17.28 5.45
C ASP A 54 18.00 -18.22 4.45
N ALA A 55 17.58 -19.49 4.37
CA ALA A 55 18.17 -20.55 3.55
C ALA A 55 19.64 -20.92 3.88
N THR A 56 20.15 -20.53 5.03
CA THR A 56 21.57 -20.80 5.42
C THR A 56 21.82 -22.28 5.71
N GLY A 57 20.77 -23.06 6.03
CA GLY A 57 20.85 -24.51 6.26
C GLY A 57 20.83 -25.37 4.99
N ILE A 58 20.68 -24.77 3.81
CA ILE A 58 20.61 -25.56 2.56
C ILE A 58 22.02 -26.01 2.13
N ASP A 59 22.28 -27.31 2.23
CA ASP A 59 23.56 -27.91 1.90
C ASP A 59 23.48 -29.21 1.08
N GLN A 60 22.27 -29.68 0.74
CA GLN A 60 22.02 -30.83 -0.11
C GLN A 60 21.22 -30.49 -1.35
N LEU A 61 21.61 -31.02 -2.50
CA LEU A 61 20.81 -31.05 -3.73
C LEU A 61 20.47 -32.47 -4.12
N VAL A 62 19.20 -32.76 -4.35
CA VAL A 62 18.68 -33.98 -4.95
C VAL A 62 18.23 -33.68 -6.39
N VAL A 63 18.70 -34.48 -7.35
CA VAL A 63 18.32 -34.36 -8.74
C VAL A 63 17.67 -35.65 -9.20
N ALA A 64 16.43 -35.57 -9.62
CA ALA A 64 15.68 -36.70 -10.15
C ALA A 64 15.38 -36.55 -11.63
N VAL A 65 15.69 -37.57 -12.40
CA VAL A 65 15.51 -37.62 -13.85
C VAL A 65 14.41 -38.58 -14.19
N TYR A 66 13.36 -38.12 -14.83
CA TYR A 66 12.22 -38.89 -15.32
C TYR A 66 12.26 -38.96 -16.84
N GLU A 67 11.93 -40.10 -17.42
CA GLU A 67 11.67 -40.17 -18.84
C GLU A 67 10.40 -39.42 -19.22
N GLY A 68 10.25 -39.03 -20.47
CA GLY A 68 9.10 -38.26 -20.94
C GLY A 68 7.72 -38.94 -20.74
N ASN A 69 7.71 -40.21 -20.41
CA ASN A 69 6.53 -40.98 -20.01
C ASN A 69 6.20 -40.92 -18.51
N GLY A 70 7.01 -40.18 -17.72
CA GLY A 70 6.84 -40.01 -16.27
C GLY A 70 7.49 -41.08 -15.42
N THR A 71 8.25 -42.03 -16.00
CA THR A 71 8.94 -43.06 -15.24
C THR A 71 10.25 -42.51 -14.68
N LEU A 72 10.48 -42.69 -13.37
CA LEU A 72 11.76 -42.31 -12.71
C LEU A 72 12.90 -43.14 -13.31
N SER A 73 13.87 -42.48 -13.87
CA SER A 73 15.04 -43.12 -14.48
C SER A 73 16.19 -43.20 -13.47
N LYS A 74 16.53 -42.11 -12.82
CA LYS A 74 17.63 -42.06 -11.83
C LYS A 74 17.50 -40.90 -10.88
N THR A 75 18.02 -41.05 -9.65
CA THR A 75 18.17 -40.00 -8.64
C THR A 75 19.62 -39.84 -8.29
N PHE A 76 20.08 -38.59 -8.17
CA PHE A 76 21.42 -38.22 -7.73
C PHE A 76 21.27 -37.37 -6.46
N SER A 77 22.20 -37.53 -5.52
CA SER A 77 22.26 -36.71 -4.31
C SER A 77 23.64 -36.09 -4.19
N TYR A 78 23.69 -34.81 -4.00
CA TYR A 78 24.90 -34.01 -3.80
C TYR A 78 24.81 -33.39 -2.39
N SER A 79 25.43 -34.00 -1.41
CA SER A 79 25.62 -33.48 -0.06
C SER A 79 27.10 -33.19 0.13
N GLU A 80 27.52 -32.28 0.92
CA GLU A 80 28.90 -31.90 1.24
C GLU A 80 29.55 -30.82 0.30
N ASP A 81 28.98 -30.50 -0.87
CA ASP A 81 29.59 -29.58 -1.83
C ASP A 81 28.60 -28.60 -2.49
N TRP A 82 27.60 -28.14 -1.75
CA TRP A 82 26.60 -27.22 -2.29
C TRP A 82 27.24 -26.00 -2.99
N ASN A 83 28.26 -25.40 -2.38
CA ASN A 83 28.99 -24.29 -3.00
C ASN A 83 29.69 -24.67 -4.30
N THR A 84 30.24 -25.86 -4.38
CA THR A 84 30.85 -26.39 -5.61
C THR A 84 29.80 -26.66 -6.67
N VAL A 85 28.67 -27.25 -6.29
CA VAL A 85 27.52 -27.45 -7.20
C VAL A 85 27.00 -26.14 -7.78
N GLN A 86 26.95 -25.10 -7.01
CA GLN A 86 26.54 -23.77 -7.48
C GLN A 86 27.56 -23.14 -8.45
N GLN A 87 28.85 -23.33 -8.21
CA GLN A 87 29.92 -22.75 -9.04
C GLN A 87 30.19 -23.55 -10.31
N ASP A 88 30.41 -24.85 -10.16
CA ASP A 88 30.86 -25.72 -11.26
C ASP A 88 29.67 -26.33 -12.02
N GLY A 89 28.50 -26.39 -11.39
CA GLY A 89 27.32 -27.05 -11.91
C GLY A 89 27.35 -28.57 -11.77
N ILE A 90 26.29 -29.20 -12.23
CA ILE A 90 26.15 -30.66 -12.32
C ILE A 90 26.02 -31.06 -13.77
N THR A 91 26.58 -32.20 -14.14
CA THR A 91 26.50 -32.73 -15.50
C THR A 91 25.75 -34.05 -15.50
N LEU A 92 24.68 -34.14 -16.27
CA LEU A 92 23.88 -35.34 -16.47
C LEU A 92 24.19 -35.92 -17.85
N SER A 93 24.45 -37.23 -17.91
CA SER A 93 24.62 -37.98 -19.18
C SER A 93 23.27 -38.55 -19.62
N LEU A 94 22.67 -37.97 -20.65
CA LEU A 94 21.33 -38.29 -21.13
C LEU A 94 21.38 -38.82 -22.57
N ILE A 95 20.40 -39.64 -22.98
CA ILE A 95 20.38 -40.27 -24.31
C ILE A 95 19.82 -39.32 -25.35
N GLU A 96 20.53 -39.18 -26.48
CA GLU A 96 20.11 -38.38 -27.63
C GLU A 96 18.73 -38.78 -28.15
N GLY A 97 17.93 -37.77 -28.55
CA GLY A 97 16.60 -37.92 -29.13
C GLY A 97 15.50 -38.19 -28.12
N ARG A 98 15.81 -38.27 -26.82
CA ARG A 98 14.82 -38.45 -25.76
C ARG A 98 14.48 -37.15 -25.07
N THR A 99 13.30 -37.11 -24.46
CA THR A 99 12.85 -36.04 -23.60
C THR A 99 12.84 -36.51 -22.15
N TYR A 100 13.44 -35.70 -21.27
CA TYR A 100 13.49 -35.95 -19.84
C TYR A 100 12.86 -34.80 -19.10
N ASN A 101 12.17 -35.11 -18.01
CA ASN A 101 11.70 -34.17 -17.00
C ASN A 101 12.61 -34.31 -15.78
N ILE A 102 13.18 -33.20 -15.35
CA ILE A 102 14.20 -33.18 -14.29
C ILE A 102 13.68 -32.33 -13.13
N ILE A 103 13.78 -32.86 -11.92
CA ILE A 103 13.51 -32.14 -10.68
C ILE A 103 14.85 -31.85 -10.01
N PHE A 104 15.06 -30.60 -9.61
CA PHE A 104 16.12 -30.14 -8.74
C PHE A 104 15.48 -29.79 -7.41
N TRP A 105 15.93 -30.43 -6.32
CA TRP A 105 15.40 -30.24 -4.99
C TRP A 105 16.55 -29.98 -4.01
N ALA A 106 16.61 -28.78 -3.42
CA ALA A 106 17.63 -28.39 -2.47
C ALA A 106 17.04 -28.26 -1.07
N GLN A 107 17.70 -28.83 -0.08
CA GLN A 107 17.26 -28.90 1.31
C GLN A 107 18.47 -28.99 2.26
N ASP A 108 18.21 -28.96 3.56
CA ASP A 108 19.16 -29.36 4.60
C ASP A 108 19.41 -30.88 4.49
N ALA A 109 20.69 -31.32 4.56
CA ALA A 109 21.06 -32.72 4.48
C ALA A 109 20.52 -33.56 5.64
N ASP A 110 20.28 -32.93 6.79
CA ASP A 110 19.71 -33.60 7.97
C ASP A 110 18.18 -33.67 7.90
N ASN A 111 17.55 -33.02 6.90
CA ASN A 111 16.10 -33.06 6.69
C ASN A 111 15.64 -34.48 6.31
N LYS A 112 14.71 -35.02 7.10
CA LYS A 112 14.09 -36.33 6.88
C LYS A 112 12.61 -36.26 6.52
N ALA A 113 12.06 -35.06 6.47
CA ALA A 113 10.66 -34.85 6.19
C ALA A 113 10.30 -35.09 4.71
N TYR A 114 11.17 -34.70 3.78
CA TYR A 114 10.84 -34.74 2.37
C TYR A 114 11.35 -36.00 1.70
N SER A 115 10.51 -36.60 0.89
CA SER A 115 10.87 -37.74 0.06
C SER A 115 10.29 -37.60 -1.35
N LEU A 116 11.14 -37.90 -2.34
CA LEU A 116 10.71 -37.95 -3.73
C LEU A 116 10.01 -39.28 -3.99
N THR A 117 8.83 -39.18 -4.60
CA THR A 117 8.05 -40.35 -4.97
C THR A 117 8.34 -40.77 -6.41
N ASP A 118 8.05 -42.05 -6.75
CA ASP A 118 8.29 -42.59 -8.10
C ASP A 118 7.50 -41.86 -9.20
N ASP A 119 6.36 -41.24 -8.86
CA ASP A 119 5.52 -40.44 -9.75
C ASP A 119 5.92 -38.97 -9.83
N GLY A 120 7.06 -38.58 -9.25
CA GLY A 120 7.63 -37.24 -9.38
C GLY A 120 7.06 -36.19 -8.45
N LYS A 121 6.40 -36.59 -7.38
CA LYS A 121 5.98 -35.68 -6.33
C LYS A 121 6.94 -35.67 -5.17
N ILE A 122 6.92 -34.59 -4.41
CA ILE A 122 7.60 -34.49 -3.14
C ILE A 122 6.57 -34.70 -2.05
N SER A 123 6.66 -35.80 -1.31
CA SER A 123 5.83 -36.06 -0.14
C SER A 123 6.51 -35.55 1.12
N VAL A 124 5.72 -35.19 2.12
CA VAL A 124 6.22 -34.76 3.42
C VAL A 124 5.73 -35.68 4.54
N ASN A 125 6.66 -36.05 5.43
CA ASN A 125 6.39 -36.72 6.68
C ASN A 125 6.96 -35.89 7.83
N TYR A 126 6.12 -35.31 8.66
CA TYR A 126 6.51 -34.45 9.77
C TYR A 126 6.74 -35.22 11.09
N GLU A 127 6.65 -36.57 11.13
CA GLU A 127 6.67 -37.31 12.41
C GLU A 127 7.85 -36.95 13.31
N GLU A 128 9.04 -36.75 12.75
CA GLU A 128 10.24 -36.40 13.54
C GLU A 128 10.24 -34.93 14.02
N TYR A 129 9.36 -34.09 13.46
CA TYR A 129 9.28 -32.64 13.72
C TYR A 129 8.11 -32.21 14.60
N LEU A 130 7.23 -33.13 15.00
CA LEU A 130 6.00 -32.77 15.72
C LEU A 130 6.23 -32.26 17.15
N ASN A 131 7.35 -32.61 17.77
CA ASN A 131 7.63 -32.34 19.17
C ASN A 131 8.88 -31.51 19.42
N ASP A 132 9.59 -31.16 18.37
CA ASP A 132 10.87 -30.48 18.43
C ASP A 132 10.72 -29.04 17.95
N GLY A 133 11.30 -28.13 18.65
CA GLY A 133 11.06 -26.72 18.55
C GLY A 133 11.55 -26.00 17.28
N PHE A 134 11.76 -24.70 17.40
CA PHE A 134 12.07 -23.80 16.29
C PHE A 134 13.33 -24.19 15.50
N SER A 135 14.38 -24.68 16.16
CA SER A 135 15.65 -25.06 15.52
C SER A 135 15.48 -26.17 14.47
N GLN A 136 14.55 -27.09 14.69
CA GLN A 136 14.27 -28.15 13.74
C GLN A 136 13.33 -27.71 12.61
N MET A 137 12.46 -26.69 12.84
CA MET A 137 11.61 -26.16 11.79
C MET A 137 12.41 -25.54 10.63
N GLU A 138 13.58 -24.95 10.90
CA GLU A 138 14.47 -24.42 9.86
C GLU A 138 14.99 -25.49 8.90
N GLN A 139 15.17 -26.72 9.37
CA GLN A 139 15.54 -27.86 8.52
C GLN A 139 14.46 -28.19 7.48
N LEU A 140 13.22 -27.74 7.67
CA LEU A 140 12.13 -27.91 6.72
C LEU A 140 12.17 -26.94 5.55
N ASP A 141 13.07 -25.98 5.54
CA ASP A 141 13.23 -25.08 4.38
C ASP A 141 13.75 -25.86 3.16
N ALA A 142 13.20 -25.59 2.00
CA ALA A 142 13.55 -26.28 0.77
C ALA A 142 13.27 -25.46 -0.48
N PHE A 143 13.98 -25.77 -1.55
CA PHE A 143 13.86 -25.09 -2.83
C PHE A 143 13.79 -26.08 -3.98
N TYR A 144 13.09 -25.74 -5.05
CA TYR A 144 12.97 -26.60 -6.21
C TYR A 144 13.03 -25.81 -7.53
N ALA A 145 13.38 -26.53 -8.57
CA ALA A 145 13.15 -26.16 -9.96
C ALA A 145 12.83 -27.40 -10.78
N THR A 146 12.20 -27.22 -11.91
CA THR A 146 11.95 -28.28 -12.89
C THR A 146 12.44 -27.85 -14.25
N GLU A 147 13.00 -28.81 -15.00
CA GLU A 147 13.41 -28.60 -16.38
C GLU A 147 12.91 -29.74 -17.25
N THR A 148 12.42 -29.41 -18.44
CA THR A 148 12.12 -30.41 -19.49
C THR A 148 13.13 -30.28 -20.60
N VAL A 149 13.91 -31.31 -20.80
CA VAL A 149 15.01 -31.34 -21.76
C VAL A 149 14.78 -32.36 -22.83
N THR A 150 14.68 -31.92 -24.09
CA THR A 150 14.80 -32.80 -25.24
C THR A 150 16.25 -32.80 -25.71
N VAL A 151 16.89 -33.97 -25.65
CA VAL A 151 18.32 -34.13 -25.88
C VAL A 151 18.63 -34.07 -27.38
N GLY A 152 19.40 -33.05 -27.78
CA GLY A 152 19.84 -32.87 -29.17
C GLY A 152 21.12 -33.68 -29.50
N ALA A 153 21.59 -33.56 -30.73
CA ALA A 153 22.75 -34.29 -31.25
C ALA A 153 24.12 -33.68 -30.82
N GLN A 154 24.14 -32.65 -30.01
CA GLN A 154 25.40 -32.05 -29.52
C GLN A 154 25.95 -32.88 -28.37
N LYS A 155 27.22 -33.25 -28.45
CA LYS A 155 27.84 -34.10 -27.40
C LYS A 155 27.96 -33.46 -26.03
N VAL A 156 27.92 -32.13 -25.95
CA VAL A 156 27.95 -31.35 -24.70
C VAL A 156 27.01 -30.17 -24.84
N GLU A 157 26.13 -29.97 -23.89
CA GLU A 157 25.22 -28.83 -23.82
C GLU A 157 25.28 -28.19 -22.42
N ASP A 158 25.35 -26.86 -22.37
CA ASP A 158 25.28 -26.09 -21.14
C ASP A 158 23.95 -25.35 -21.07
N LYS A 159 23.12 -25.67 -20.11
CA LYS A 159 21.79 -25.06 -19.88
C LYS A 159 21.88 -23.78 -19.03
N GLY A 160 23.07 -23.45 -18.51
CA GLY A 160 23.27 -22.26 -17.70
C GLY A 160 22.74 -22.38 -16.28
N THR A 161 22.38 -21.25 -15.70
CA THR A 161 21.89 -21.19 -14.32
C THR A 161 20.40 -21.53 -14.24
N ILE A 162 20.06 -22.42 -13.31
CA ILE A 162 18.68 -22.78 -12.95
C ILE A 162 18.38 -22.22 -11.57
N TYR A 163 17.38 -21.35 -11.50
CA TYR A 163 16.98 -20.73 -10.25
C TYR A 163 15.95 -21.59 -9.51
N LEU A 164 16.33 -22.04 -8.32
CA LEU A 164 15.43 -22.77 -7.44
C LEU A 164 14.60 -21.79 -6.62
N THR A 165 13.32 -22.09 -6.45
CA THR A 165 12.37 -21.28 -5.70
C THR A 165 11.77 -22.10 -4.55
N ARG A 166 11.40 -21.45 -3.46
CA ARG A 166 10.81 -22.12 -2.28
C ARG A 166 9.37 -22.54 -2.58
N PRO A 167 9.00 -23.85 -2.49
CA PRO A 167 7.63 -24.32 -2.67
C PRO A 167 6.76 -24.17 -1.40
N LEU A 168 7.30 -23.57 -0.37
CA LEU A 168 6.73 -23.52 0.96
C LEU A 168 6.20 -22.11 1.27
N ALA A 169 5.16 -22.06 2.09
CA ALA A 169 4.78 -20.91 2.89
C ALA A 169 5.30 -21.10 4.31
N GLN A 170 5.76 -20.03 4.95
CA GLN A 170 6.10 -20.03 6.36
C GLN A 170 4.93 -19.39 7.14
N VAL A 171 4.40 -20.10 8.13
CA VAL A 171 3.35 -19.60 9.01
C VAL A 171 3.95 -19.34 10.39
N ASN A 172 3.95 -18.09 10.82
CA ASN A 172 4.46 -17.66 12.11
C ASN A 172 3.32 -17.22 13.01
N PHE A 173 3.34 -17.65 14.26
CA PHE A 173 2.52 -17.13 15.34
C PHE A 173 3.42 -16.38 16.28
N ALA A 174 3.11 -15.12 16.57
CA ALA A 174 3.98 -14.30 17.41
C ALA A 174 3.19 -13.34 18.30
N ASP A 175 3.65 -13.17 19.53
CA ASP A 175 3.07 -12.32 20.55
C ASP A 175 3.72 -10.93 20.53
N ASN A 176 2.90 -9.89 20.64
CA ASN A 176 3.35 -8.49 20.60
C ASN A 176 3.72 -7.93 21.99
N THR A 177 3.37 -8.60 23.06
CA THR A 177 3.52 -8.08 24.42
C THR A 177 4.38 -8.93 25.32
N THR A 178 4.27 -10.24 25.21
CA THR A 178 4.84 -11.15 26.19
C THR A 178 5.58 -12.30 25.51
N LYS A 179 6.80 -12.54 25.95
CA LYS A 179 7.58 -13.70 25.53
C LYS A 179 7.07 -14.97 26.22
N PRO A 180 6.79 -16.07 25.47
CA PRO A 180 6.51 -17.35 26.10
C PRO A 180 7.71 -17.83 26.92
N VAL A 181 7.47 -18.38 28.11
CA VAL A 181 8.50 -18.87 29.01
C VAL A 181 8.69 -20.37 28.81
N GLN A 182 9.88 -20.78 28.39
CA GLN A 182 10.22 -22.14 27.99
C GLN A 182 9.93 -23.19 29.08
N GLU A 183 10.13 -22.83 30.34
CA GLU A 183 9.95 -23.75 31.47
C GLU A 183 8.49 -23.95 31.86
N THR A 184 7.60 -23.03 31.45
CA THR A 184 6.20 -22.99 31.88
C THR A 184 5.21 -23.11 30.75
N HIS A 185 5.58 -22.75 29.52
CA HIS A 185 4.69 -22.73 28.37
C HIS A 185 5.06 -23.76 27.31
N LYS A 186 4.08 -24.20 26.57
CA LYS A 186 4.21 -24.87 25.28
C LYS A 186 3.08 -24.40 24.36
N ALA A 187 3.37 -24.27 23.08
CA ALA A 187 2.37 -23.96 22.06
C ALA A 187 2.07 -25.22 21.25
N VAL A 188 0.79 -25.50 21.01
CA VAL A 188 0.32 -26.58 20.18
C VAL A 188 -0.41 -25.98 18.99
N VAL A 189 0.16 -26.12 17.77
CA VAL A 189 -0.47 -25.69 16.53
C VAL A 189 -1.04 -26.91 15.85
N THR A 190 -2.34 -26.96 15.68
CA THR A 190 -3.03 -28.03 14.94
C THR A 190 -3.53 -27.49 13.61
N PHE A 191 -3.02 -27.99 12.51
CA PHE A 191 -3.53 -27.70 11.19
C PHE A 191 -4.56 -28.73 10.75
N HIS A 192 -5.71 -28.26 10.29
CA HIS A 192 -6.78 -29.08 9.76
C HIS A 192 -6.61 -29.21 8.24
N ARG A 193 -6.55 -30.46 7.73
CA ARG A 193 -6.32 -30.72 6.29
C ARG A 193 -5.01 -30.10 5.77
N PHE A 194 -3.90 -30.43 6.36
CA PHE A 194 -2.58 -29.91 6.01
C PHE A 194 -2.01 -30.46 4.69
N PRO A 195 -1.03 -29.77 4.05
CA PRO A 195 -0.40 -30.23 2.82
C PRO A 195 0.49 -31.47 3.07
N THR A 196 0.28 -32.54 2.30
CA THR A 196 1.02 -33.80 2.40
C THR A 196 1.99 -34.04 1.25
N SER A 197 1.77 -33.43 0.10
CA SER A 197 2.70 -33.50 -1.03
C SER A 197 2.58 -32.31 -1.96
N PHE A 198 3.67 -32.08 -2.69
CA PHE A 198 3.79 -31.06 -3.72
C PHE A 198 4.22 -31.70 -5.03
N ASP A 199 3.55 -31.36 -6.12
CA ASP A 199 3.93 -31.78 -7.47
C ASP A 199 4.74 -30.65 -8.15
N PRO A 200 6.06 -30.83 -8.32
CA PRO A 200 6.92 -29.78 -8.88
C PRO A 200 6.60 -29.40 -10.33
N PHE A 201 6.00 -30.29 -11.12
CA PHE A 201 5.67 -30.02 -12.53
C PHE A 201 4.36 -29.28 -12.70
N SER A 202 3.33 -29.65 -11.95
CA SER A 202 2.04 -28.97 -12.01
C SER A 202 1.92 -27.82 -11.02
N GLY A 203 2.78 -27.76 -10.01
CA GLY A 203 2.71 -26.80 -8.92
C GLY A 203 1.56 -27.04 -7.95
N MET A 204 0.91 -28.20 -8.03
CA MET A 204 -0.25 -28.53 -7.20
C MET A 204 0.15 -29.13 -5.86
N VAL A 205 -0.67 -28.86 -4.84
CA VAL A 205 -0.52 -29.41 -3.49
C VAL A 205 -1.64 -30.40 -3.21
N THR A 206 -1.31 -31.53 -2.60
CA THR A 206 -2.27 -32.49 -2.10
C THR A 206 -2.51 -32.26 -0.61
N MET A 207 -3.75 -32.14 -0.20
CA MET A 207 -4.15 -31.91 1.19
C MET A 207 -4.52 -33.21 1.88
N SER A 208 -4.20 -33.34 3.17
CA SER A 208 -4.66 -34.40 4.06
C SER A 208 -6.16 -34.29 4.35
N GLU A 209 -6.79 -35.40 4.72
CA GLU A 209 -8.11 -35.38 5.38
C GLU A 209 -8.00 -35.44 6.91
N SER A 210 -6.80 -35.49 7.45
CA SER A 210 -6.53 -35.61 8.89
C SER A 210 -5.83 -34.38 9.43
N ASP A 211 -5.99 -34.12 10.72
CA ASP A 211 -5.30 -33.07 11.44
C ASP A 211 -3.83 -33.43 11.70
N MET A 212 -2.99 -32.39 11.87
CA MET A 212 -1.60 -32.52 12.24
C MET A 212 -1.25 -31.47 13.31
N SER A 213 -0.71 -31.92 14.43
CA SER A 213 -0.34 -31.04 15.55
C SER A 213 1.16 -30.98 15.75
N PHE A 214 1.67 -29.74 15.85
CA PHE A 214 3.08 -29.45 16.18
C PHE A 214 3.16 -28.85 17.58
N ILE A 215 4.17 -29.24 18.33
CA ILE A 215 4.37 -28.78 19.72
C ILE A 215 5.68 -28.00 19.80
N PHE A 216 5.60 -26.75 20.23
CA PHE A 216 6.73 -25.84 20.43
C PHE A 216 6.96 -25.64 21.94
N LYS A 217 8.19 -25.85 22.40
CA LYS A 217 8.59 -25.72 23.81
C LYS A 217 9.83 -24.86 24.00
N ASP A 218 10.72 -24.84 23.00
CA ASP A 218 11.99 -24.12 23.00
C ASP A 218 11.82 -22.80 22.21
N PHE A 219 11.23 -21.81 22.87
CA PHE A 219 11.02 -20.51 22.25
C PHE A 219 12.36 -19.76 22.07
N PRO A 220 12.60 -19.12 20.91
CA PRO A 220 13.83 -18.39 20.66
C PRO A 220 14.09 -17.31 21.71
N GLU A 221 15.31 -17.28 22.28
CA GLU A 221 15.62 -16.30 23.33
C GLU A 221 15.89 -14.90 22.80
N GLU A 222 16.60 -14.80 21.68
CA GLU A 222 17.07 -13.53 21.12
C GLU A 222 16.41 -13.18 19.78
N GLU A 223 15.72 -14.13 19.13
CA GLU A 223 15.11 -13.90 17.83
C GLU A 223 13.68 -13.40 17.96
N THR A 224 13.41 -12.29 17.32
CA THR A 224 12.10 -11.69 17.23
C THR A 224 11.68 -11.51 15.77
N LEU A 225 10.39 -11.62 15.54
CA LEU A 225 9.77 -11.28 14.26
C LEU A 225 9.58 -9.76 14.21
N ASN A 226 10.30 -9.08 13.32
CA ASN A 226 10.22 -7.63 13.19
C ASN A 226 9.31 -7.25 12.01
N ILE A 227 8.21 -6.58 12.31
CA ILE A 227 7.23 -6.10 11.33
C ILE A 227 6.96 -4.62 11.60
N ASN A 228 7.12 -3.76 10.59
CA ASN A 228 6.84 -2.32 10.68
C ASN A 228 7.50 -1.63 11.89
N ASN A 229 8.73 -2.00 12.21
CA ASN A 229 9.51 -1.54 13.36
C ASN A 229 8.98 -1.99 14.74
N SER A 230 8.04 -2.91 14.80
CA SER A 230 7.62 -3.58 16.01
C SER A 230 8.23 -4.96 16.08
N SER A 231 8.67 -5.38 17.27
CA SER A 231 9.22 -6.71 17.53
C SER A 231 8.18 -7.59 18.18
N TYR A 232 8.06 -8.83 17.72
CA TYR A 232 7.13 -9.83 18.21
C TYR A 232 7.89 -11.07 18.63
N TYR A 233 7.49 -11.70 19.73
CA TYR A 233 8.09 -12.92 20.23
C TYR A 233 7.46 -14.12 19.54
N TYR A 234 8.30 -15.01 18.99
CA TYR A 234 7.80 -16.23 18.36
C TYR A 234 7.11 -17.15 19.36
N VAL A 235 5.92 -17.64 18.98
CA VAL A 235 5.15 -18.64 19.68
C VAL A 235 5.16 -19.97 18.93
N ALA A 236 5.09 -19.93 17.61
CA ALA A 236 5.22 -21.08 16.71
C ALA A 236 5.67 -20.66 15.33
N SER A 237 6.34 -21.56 14.59
CA SER A 237 6.69 -21.34 13.18
C SER A 237 6.65 -22.67 12.43
N ASN A 238 5.97 -22.72 11.29
CA ASN A 238 5.79 -23.91 10.50
C ASN A 238 6.06 -23.66 9.02
N TYR A 239 6.66 -24.63 8.33
CA TYR A 239 6.78 -24.67 6.89
C TYR A 239 5.76 -25.62 6.28
N LEU A 240 4.95 -25.14 5.36
CA LEU A 240 3.90 -25.91 4.69
C LEU A 240 3.98 -25.74 3.18
N PHE A 241 3.75 -26.78 2.41
CA PHE A 241 3.66 -26.64 0.97
C PHE A 241 2.55 -25.68 0.57
N ALA A 242 2.87 -24.83 -0.40
CA ALA A 242 1.92 -23.91 -1.02
C ALA A 242 1.88 -24.11 -2.53
N PRO A 243 0.74 -23.87 -3.21
CA PRO A 243 0.64 -24.01 -4.65
C PRO A 243 1.63 -23.10 -5.38
N ALA A 244 2.14 -23.54 -6.54
CA ALA A 244 3.10 -22.77 -7.32
C ALA A 244 2.52 -21.44 -7.82
N GLU A 245 1.21 -21.41 -8.08
CA GLU A 245 0.47 -20.22 -8.49
C GLU A 245 -0.78 -20.04 -7.62
N GLY A 246 -1.09 -18.78 -7.29
CA GLY A 246 -2.22 -18.43 -6.43
C GLY A 246 -1.97 -18.74 -4.96
N THR A 247 -3.05 -18.84 -4.20
CA THR A 247 -3.06 -19.08 -2.75
C THR A 247 -3.95 -20.27 -2.41
N THR A 248 -3.70 -20.91 -1.27
CA THR A 248 -4.64 -21.82 -0.62
C THR A 248 -4.81 -21.42 0.82
N SER A 249 -5.95 -21.76 1.41
CA SER A 249 -6.22 -21.47 2.84
C SER A 249 -6.24 -22.76 3.64
N ILE A 250 -5.72 -22.68 4.86
CA ILE A 250 -5.71 -23.78 5.81
C ILE A 250 -6.33 -23.33 7.14
N GLU A 251 -7.19 -24.16 7.69
CA GLU A 251 -7.73 -23.95 9.02
C GLU A 251 -6.76 -24.49 10.07
N ALA A 252 -6.66 -23.78 11.19
CA ALA A 252 -5.75 -24.14 12.25
C ALA A 252 -6.32 -23.76 13.63
N THR A 253 -5.82 -24.45 14.67
CA THR A 253 -6.00 -24.08 16.06
C THR A 253 -4.64 -23.87 16.69
N LEU A 254 -4.43 -22.74 17.36
CA LEU A 254 -3.30 -22.50 18.25
C LEU A 254 -3.76 -22.62 19.68
N ASP A 255 -3.23 -23.54 20.45
CA ASP A 255 -3.48 -23.71 21.87
C ASP A 255 -2.19 -23.46 22.65
N LEU A 256 -2.12 -22.33 23.34
CA LEU A 256 -1.06 -22.07 24.29
C LEU A 256 -1.40 -22.78 25.61
N GLN A 257 -0.50 -23.62 26.05
CA GLN A 257 -0.68 -24.46 27.23
C GLN A 257 0.42 -24.22 28.25
N GLN A 258 0.13 -24.53 29.52
CA GLN A 258 1.18 -24.81 30.49
C GLN A 258 1.89 -26.12 30.14
N ILE A 259 3.08 -26.32 30.71
CA ILE A 259 3.89 -27.52 30.44
C ILE A 259 3.13 -28.82 30.77
N ASP A 260 2.26 -28.79 31.78
CA ASP A 260 1.42 -29.92 32.21
C ASP A 260 0.26 -30.23 31.24
N GLY A 261 0.03 -29.38 30.24
CA GLY A 261 -1.03 -29.54 29.25
C GLY A 261 -2.30 -28.77 29.54
N THR A 262 -2.35 -27.99 30.61
CA THR A 262 -3.49 -27.11 30.89
C THR A 262 -3.50 -25.97 29.86
N SER A 263 -4.60 -25.82 29.12
CA SER A 263 -4.77 -24.73 28.16
C SER A 263 -4.82 -23.37 28.88
N ILE A 264 -4.02 -22.44 28.39
CA ILE A 264 -4.02 -21.03 28.83
C ILE A 264 -4.93 -20.22 27.91
N ASN A 265 -4.77 -20.41 26.60
CA ASN A 265 -5.51 -19.67 25.61
C ASN A 265 -5.59 -20.45 24.29
N THR A 266 -6.76 -20.45 23.65
CA THR A 266 -6.99 -21.16 22.39
C THR A 266 -7.53 -20.20 21.34
N PHE A 267 -6.91 -20.21 20.16
CA PHE A 267 -7.29 -19.40 19.00
C PHE A 267 -7.66 -20.30 17.84
N GLU A 268 -8.81 -20.05 17.22
CA GLU A 268 -9.28 -20.78 16.05
C GLU A 268 -9.18 -19.90 14.80
N PHE A 269 -8.57 -20.44 13.75
CA PHE A 269 -8.39 -19.82 12.44
C PHE A 269 -9.18 -20.61 11.41
N SER A 270 -10.43 -20.23 11.19
CA SER A 270 -11.35 -20.91 10.28
C SER A 270 -12.21 -19.92 9.49
N GLY A 271 -12.80 -20.38 8.37
CA GLY A 271 -13.62 -19.54 7.51
C GLY A 271 -12.86 -18.33 6.94
N GLU A 272 -13.34 -17.12 7.21
CA GLU A 272 -12.69 -15.87 6.74
C GLU A 272 -11.36 -15.59 7.46
N LYS A 273 -11.12 -16.22 8.60
CA LYS A 273 -9.86 -16.12 9.35
C LYS A 273 -8.89 -17.26 9.05
N ALA A 274 -9.19 -18.14 8.09
CA ALA A 274 -8.30 -19.22 7.72
C ALA A 274 -6.95 -18.68 7.22
N ILE A 275 -5.87 -19.38 7.57
CA ILE A 275 -4.50 -18.98 7.27
C ILE A 275 -4.24 -19.14 5.78
N THR A 276 -3.81 -18.08 5.12
CA THR A 276 -3.48 -18.11 3.69
C THR A 276 -2.04 -18.59 3.49
N LEU A 277 -1.86 -19.60 2.65
CA LEU A 277 -0.57 -20.10 2.22
C LEU A 277 -0.29 -19.63 0.78
N GLU A 278 0.81 -18.92 0.62
CA GLU A 278 1.32 -18.47 -0.67
C GLU A 278 2.81 -18.84 -0.78
N LYS A 279 3.20 -19.39 -1.92
CA LYS A 279 4.57 -19.82 -2.18
C LYS A 279 5.59 -18.71 -1.92
N ASN A 280 6.65 -19.05 -1.18
CA ASN A 280 7.74 -18.14 -0.83
C ASN A 280 7.29 -16.89 -0.05
N LYS A 281 6.20 -16.99 0.71
CA LYS A 281 5.70 -15.91 1.56
C LYS A 281 5.64 -16.35 3.02
N LYS A 282 5.72 -15.34 3.91
CA LYS A 282 5.48 -15.50 5.34
C LYS A 282 4.08 -14.99 5.65
N THR A 283 3.26 -15.86 6.25
CA THR A 283 1.99 -15.46 6.85
C THR A 283 2.22 -15.30 8.35
N ASN A 284 2.07 -14.10 8.86
CA ASN A 284 2.30 -13.79 10.26
C ASN A 284 0.97 -13.59 10.95
N VAL A 285 0.70 -14.44 11.93
CA VAL A 285 -0.45 -14.35 12.84
C VAL A 285 0.04 -13.67 14.11
N LEU A 286 -0.38 -12.44 14.31
CA LEU A 286 0.12 -11.56 15.36
C LEU A 286 -0.99 -11.24 16.37
N GLY A 287 -0.66 -11.23 17.65
CA GLY A 287 -1.61 -10.89 18.69
C GLY A 287 -1.05 -11.06 20.10
N ALA A 288 -1.86 -10.78 21.10
CA ALA A 288 -1.58 -11.13 22.49
C ALA A 288 -1.93 -12.61 22.72
N ILE A 289 -0.99 -13.50 22.46
CA ILE A 289 -1.16 -14.94 22.52
C ILE A 289 -0.83 -15.46 23.93
N VAL A 290 0.24 -14.91 24.52
CA VAL A 290 0.71 -15.24 25.87
C VAL A 290 0.02 -14.30 26.83
N LEU A 291 -1.22 -14.57 27.16
CA LEU A 291 -1.94 -13.76 28.14
C LEU A 291 -1.31 -13.92 29.51
N GLN A 292 -0.81 -12.82 30.07
CA GLN A 292 -0.78 -12.70 31.53
C GLN A 292 -2.25 -12.70 31.99
N PRO A 293 -2.61 -13.29 33.15
CA PRO A 293 -3.93 -13.09 33.69
C PRO A 293 -4.19 -11.58 33.75
N GLU A 294 -5.22 -11.12 33.06
CA GLU A 294 -5.58 -9.70 32.99
C GLU A 294 -5.84 -9.20 34.40
N THR A 295 -4.82 -8.71 35.06
CA THR A 295 -4.98 -7.96 36.30
C THR A 295 -5.22 -6.51 35.89
N TRP A 296 -6.47 -6.20 35.57
CA TRP A 296 -6.88 -4.82 35.38
C TRP A 296 -6.57 -4.02 36.64
N SER A 297 -5.83 -2.94 36.49
CA SER A 297 -5.79 -1.91 37.51
C SER A 297 -7.09 -1.09 37.42
N VAL A 298 -7.92 -1.17 38.47
CA VAL A 298 -9.24 -0.53 38.48
C VAL A 298 -9.17 0.79 39.25
N TRP A 299 -9.61 1.88 38.59
CA TRP A 299 -9.67 3.18 39.25
C TRP A 299 -10.72 3.20 40.37
N ASN A 300 -10.33 3.73 41.53
CA ASN A 300 -11.20 3.80 42.74
C ASN A 300 -12.16 5.01 42.73
N GLY A 301 -12.10 5.88 41.71
CA GLY A 301 -12.94 7.06 41.59
C GLY A 301 -12.34 8.33 42.23
N GLU A 302 -11.16 8.27 42.83
CA GLU A 302 -10.46 9.40 43.43
C GLU A 302 -9.24 9.81 42.67
N ILE A 303 -9.04 11.11 42.44
CA ILE A 303 -7.83 11.65 41.80
C ILE A 303 -6.75 11.81 42.88
N PRO A 304 -5.59 11.15 42.74
CA PRO A 304 -4.50 11.28 43.71
C PRO A 304 -3.97 12.70 43.83
N THR A 305 -3.66 13.13 45.04
CA THR A 305 -3.08 14.45 45.33
C THR A 305 -1.56 14.51 45.15
N GLU A 306 -0.92 13.33 45.20
CA GLU A 306 0.53 13.16 44.99
C GLU A 306 0.76 12.26 43.77
N SER A 307 1.94 12.38 43.15
CA SER A 307 2.29 11.55 42.02
C SER A 307 2.36 10.08 42.40
N THR A 308 1.64 9.25 41.66
CA THR A 308 1.72 7.79 41.73
C THR A 308 2.67 7.23 40.69
N LEU A 309 3.06 8.06 39.67
CA LEU A 309 3.93 7.65 38.58
C LEU A 309 5.30 7.16 39.07
N THR A 310 5.67 5.96 38.69
CA THR A 310 6.99 5.41 38.87
C THR A 310 7.93 5.97 37.80
N THR A 311 9.08 6.49 38.23
CA THR A 311 10.13 6.95 37.29
C THR A 311 11.13 5.83 37.05
N ASP A 312 11.52 5.60 35.80
CA ASP A 312 12.55 4.64 35.44
C ASP A 312 13.89 5.05 36.09
N PRO A 313 14.53 4.17 36.87
CA PRO A 313 15.79 4.48 37.55
C PRO A 313 16.94 4.83 36.58
N GLU A 314 16.89 4.31 35.36
CA GLU A 314 17.93 4.52 34.34
C GLU A 314 17.61 5.73 33.42
N ASN A 315 16.34 6.17 33.38
CA ASN A 315 15.90 7.29 32.54
C ASN A 315 14.85 8.14 33.24
N GLN A 316 15.27 9.25 33.83
CA GLN A 316 14.41 10.15 34.60
C GLN A 316 13.28 10.83 33.78
N ASN A 317 13.31 10.75 32.46
CA ASN A 317 12.24 11.22 31.59
C ASN A 317 11.31 10.10 31.12
N ARG A 318 11.46 8.89 31.66
CA ARG A 318 10.58 7.76 31.40
C ARG A 318 9.74 7.47 32.63
N TYR A 319 8.43 7.58 32.47
CA TYR A 319 7.43 7.38 33.52
C TYR A 319 6.64 6.11 33.22
N ILE A 320 6.44 5.30 34.25
CA ILE A 320 5.68 4.05 34.16
C ILE A 320 4.25 4.30 34.66
N ILE A 321 3.28 3.87 33.87
CA ILE A 321 1.87 3.84 34.21
C ILE A 321 1.56 2.38 34.59
N ASP A 322 1.58 2.07 35.88
CA ASP A 322 1.38 0.72 36.42
C ASP A 322 0.11 0.57 37.24
N GLU A 323 -0.69 1.64 37.32
CA GLU A 323 -2.03 1.63 37.93
C GLU A 323 -2.98 2.67 37.33
N ALA A 324 -4.29 2.46 37.50
CA ALA A 324 -5.33 3.36 37.01
C ALA A 324 -5.25 4.77 37.62
N ASN A 325 -4.74 4.85 38.84
CA ASN A 325 -4.52 6.14 39.52
C ASN A 325 -3.49 7.04 38.79
N ASP A 326 -2.55 6.46 38.05
CA ASP A 326 -1.59 7.21 37.25
C ASP A 326 -2.28 7.98 36.13
N VAL A 327 -3.22 7.35 35.43
CA VAL A 327 -4.06 7.98 34.43
C VAL A 327 -4.89 9.10 35.05
N ALA A 328 -5.47 8.85 36.25
CA ALA A 328 -6.24 9.86 36.97
C ALA A 328 -5.37 11.03 37.45
N TRP A 329 -4.17 10.77 37.94
CA TRP A 329 -3.22 11.83 38.34
C TRP A 329 -2.77 12.67 37.15
N LEU A 330 -2.46 12.05 36.00
CA LEU A 330 -2.10 12.73 34.77
C LEU A 330 -3.24 13.56 34.18
N SER A 331 -4.49 13.24 34.51
CA SER A 331 -5.65 14.01 34.05
C SER A 331 -5.69 15.41 34.65
N VAL A 332 -4.99 15.66 35.77
CA VAL A 332 -4.84 17.01 36.30
C VAL A 332 -3.81 17.78 35.48
N LYS A 333 -4.25 18.87 34.84
CA LYS A 333 -3.43 19.63 33.88
C LYS A 333 -2.08 20.07 34.46
N GLU A 334 -2.08 20.58 35.68
CA GLU A 334 -0.88 21.06 36.38
C GLU A 334 0.13 19.92 36.61
N ASN A 335 -0.36 18.72 36.89
CA ASN A 335 0.47 17.55 37.11
C ASN A 335 1.19 17.16 35.81
N ALA A 336 0.46 16.92 34.73
CA ALA A 336 1.04 16.56 33.44
C ALA A 336 2.00 17.64 32.93
N GLN A 337 1.65 18.92 33.06
CA GLN A 337 2.51 20.05 32.65
C GLN A 337 3.74 20.25 33.53
N SER A 338 3.80 19.69 34.74
CA SER A 338 4.99 19.74 35.59
C SER A 338 6.12 18.79 35.10
N LEU A 339 5.79 17.86 34.21
CA LEU A 339 6.74 16.88 33.69
C LEU A 339 7.58 17.49 32.54
N ALA A 340 8.73 16.89 32.28
CA ALA A 340 9.65 17.40 31.26
C ALA A 340 9.10 17.22 29.84
N ALA A 341 9.47 18.12 28.93
CA ALA A 341 9.26 17.93 27.51
C ALA A 341 10.07 16.72 26.99
N ASN A 342 9.57 16.08 25.93
CA ASN A 342 10.15 14.85 25.38
C ASN A 342 10.18 13.67 26.36
N SER A 343 9.23 13.60 27.28
CA SER A 343 9.08 12.48 28.20
C SER A 343 8.41 11.27 27.52
N THR A 344 8.71 10.09 28.03
CA THR A 344 8.08 8.84 27.60
C THR A 344 7.22 8.30 28.74
N PHE A 345 5.96 8.02 28.45
CA PHE A 345 5.01 7.38 29.36
C PHE A 345 4.74 5.98 28.84
N VAL A 346 4.98 4.96 29.65
CA VAL A 346 4.83 3.56 29.25
C VAL A 346 3.86 2.86 30.17
N MET A 347 2.83 2.26 29.61
CA MET A 347 1.92 1.40 30.38
C MET A 347 2.56 0.03 30.60
N THR A 348 2.29 -0.57 31.75
CA THR A 348 2.71 -1.94 32.11
C THR A 348 1.55 -2.79 32.59
N VAL A 349 0.32 -2.25 32.54
CA VAL A 349 -0.90 -2.91 33.01
C VAL A 349 -2.11 -2.37 32.22
N ASP A 350 -3.11 -3.21 32.05
CA ASP A 350 -4.40 -2.78 31.55
C ASP A 350 -5.16 -1.98 32.62
N VAL A 351 -5.80 -0.89 32.19
CA VAL A 351 -6.43 0.09 33.07
C VAL A 351 -7.95 0.13 32.82
N ASP A 352 -8.72 -0.14 33.86
CA ASP A 352 -10.17 0.03 33.88
C ASP A 352 -10.54 1.29 34.70
N MET A 353 -11.03 2.31 33.99
CA MET A 353 -11.44 3.56 34.63
C MET A 353 -12.84 3.46 35.26
N ASN A 354 -13.44 2.26 35.29
CA ASN A 354 -14.67 1.90 36.02
C ASN A 354 -15.85 2.85 35.72
N ASN A 355 -15.99 3.29 34.47
CA ASN A 355 -16.95 4.30 34.03
C ASN A 355 -16.90 5.60 34.87
N GLY A 356 -15.74 5.90 35.40
CA GLY A 356 -15.53 7.06 36.23
C GLY A 356 -15.59 8.36 35.44
N SER A 357 -16.15 9.37 36.07
CA SER A 357 -16.29 10.74 35.50
C SER A 357 -15.52 11.76 36.30
N GLY A 358 -15.38 12.96 35.76
CA GLY A 358 -14.69 14.09 36.44
C GLY A 358 -13.20 14.18 36.13
N LEU A 359 -12.67 13.30 35.32
CA LEU A 359 -11.33 13.42 34.76
C LEU A 359 -11.29 14.53 33.70
N THR A 360 -10.20 15.25 33.63
CA THR A 360 -9.94 16.21 32.55
C THR A 360 -8.94 15.66 31.54
N ALA A 361 -8.88 16.24 30.36
CA ALA A 361 -7.95 15.78 29.32
C ALA A 361 -6.48 15.93 29.75
N ILE A 362 -5.70 14.90 29.60
CA ILE A 362 -4.26 14.89 29.88
C ILE A 362 -3.54 15.86 28.94
N GLN A 363 -2.75 16.78 29.50
CA GLN A 363 -1.98 17.76 28.75
C GLN A 363 -0.51 17.31 28.66
N LEU A 364 -0.21 16.31 27.84
CA LEU A 364 1.16 15.82 27.68
C LEU A 364 2.13 16.94 27.27
N PRO A 365 3.34 16.99 27.85
CA PRO A 365 4.37 17.91 27.42
C PRO A 365 4.72 17.72 25.93
N SER A 366 5.13 18.83 25.27
CA SER A 366 5.51 18.76 23.85
C SER A 366 6.65 17.77 23.58
N GLY A 367 6.56 17.03 22.50
CA GLY A 367 7.53 16.02 22.09
C GLY A 367 7.44 14.71 22.86
N SER A 368 6.42 14.52 23.70
CA SER A 368 6.30 13.32 24.51
C SER A 368 5.82 12.11 23.72
N THR A 369 6.16 10.93 24.24
CA THR A 369 5.66 9.63 23.74
C THR A 369 4.74 9.00 24.79
N LEU A 370 3.54 8.57 24.37
CA LEU A 370 2.68 7.67 25.12
C LEU A 370 2.75 6.30 24.47
N ASP A 371 3.31 5.33 25.16
CA ASP A 371 3.45 3.94 24.72
C ASP A 371 2.53 3.07 25.57
N GLY A 372 1.47 2.57 24.96
CA GLY A 372 0.57 1.62 25.61
C GLY A 372 1.20 0.25 25.87
N ASP A 373 2.33 -0.05 25.20
CA ASP A 373 3.03 -1.35 25.27
C ASP A 373 2.10 -2.57 25.05
N GLY A 374 1.03 -2.36 24.27
CA GLY A 374 -0.02 -3.34 23.98
C GLY A 374 -1.19 -3.34 24.96
N HIS A 375 -1.13 -2.52 26.02
CA HIS A 375 -2.18 -2.45 27.05
C HIS A 375 -3.39 -1.61 26.63
N THR A 376 -4.47 -1.80 27.37
CA THR A 376 -5.78 -1.20 27.15
C THR A 376 -6.15 -0.22 28.24
N ILE A 377 -6.77 0.91 27.85
CA ILE A 377 -7.51 1.79 28.75
C ILE A 377 -8.99 1.66 28.40
N LYS A 378 -9.86 1.32 29.37
CA LYS A 378 -11.30 1.20 29.14
C LYS A 378 -12.15 1.95 30.16
N GLY A 379 -13.43 2.10 29.84
CA GLY A 379 -14.42 2.61 30.78
C GLY A 379 -14.25 4.09 31.12
N LEU A 380 -13.72 4.91 30.21
CA LEU A 380 -13.63 6.36 30.40
C LEU A 380 -14.96 7.05 30.11
N GLN A 381 -15.35 8.00 30.97
CA GLN A 381 -16.49 8.89 30.78
C GLN A 381 -16.00 10.34 30.84
N LEU A 382 -15.83 10.96 29.69
CA LEU A 382 -15.11 12.23 29.55
C LEU A 382 -15.96 13.32 28.88
N GLU A 383 -15.73 14.58 29.24
CA GLU A 383 -16.23 15.75 28.49
C GLU A 383 -15.26 16.19 27.36
N ASN A 384 -14.01 15.73 27.42
CA ASN A 384 -12.96 15.98 26.45
C ASN A 384 -12.24 14.66 26.16
N ALA A 385 -11.41 14.61 25.10
CA ALA A 385 -10.60 13.44 24.80
C ALA A 385 -9.70 13.02 25.98
N LEU A 386 -9.16 11.80 25.93
CA LEU A 386 -8.14 11.36 26.88
C LEU A 386 -6.93 12.34 26.89
N LEU A 387 -6.44 12.73 25.71
CA LEU A 387 -5.41 13.75 25.56
C LEU A 387 -6.05 15.07 25.09
N GLY A 388 -5.67 16.18 25.71
CA GLY A 388 -6.17 17.49 25.35
C GLY A 388 -5.53 18.06 24.08
N ASP A 389 -5.11 19.34 24.17
CA ASP A 389 -4.32 19.98 23.12
C ASP A 389 -2.85 19.59 23.29
N VAL A 390 -2.31 18.85 22.35
CA VAL A 390 -0.96 18.30 22.41
C VAL A 390 -0.14 18.68 21.18
N THR A 391 1.19 18.70 21.34
CA THR A 391 2.11 19.19 20.29
C THR A 391 3.27 18.24 20.09
N ASP A 392 3.49 17.82 18.84
CA ASP A 392 4.62 16.96 18.41
C ASP A 392 4.71 15.65 19.21
N ILE A 393 3.60 14.98 19.46
CA ILE A 393 3.57 13.74 20.25
C ILE A 393 3.68 12.50 19.37
N THR A 394 4.08 11.42 20.03
CA THR A 394 3.94 10.05 19.52
C THR A 394 3.02 9.26 20.46
N VAL A 395 2.01 8.58 19.90
CA VAL A 395 1.20 7.61 20.63
C VAL A 395 1.30 6.27 19.92
N LYS A 396 1.59 5.22 20.66
CA LYS A 396 1.77 3.90 20.07
C LYS A 396 1.31 2.75 20.95
N ASN A 397 1.01 1.61 20.33
CA ASN A 397 0.69 0.35 21.00
C ASN A 397 -0.41 0.48 22.08
N LEU A 398 -1.48 1.22 21.79
CA LEU A 398 -2.52 1.53 22.77
C LEU A 398 -3.90 1.13 22.24
N THR A 399 -4.65 0.41 23.06
CA THR A 399 -6.08 0.18 22.87
C THR A 399 -6.90 1.09 23.78
N ILE A 400 -7.94 1.74 23.25
CA ILE A 400 -8.97 2.43 24.02
C ILE A 400 -10.31 1.80 23.68
N GLU A 401 -11.03 1.34 24.71
CA GLU A 401 -12.32 0.70 24.49
C GLU A 401 -13.38 1.13 25.49
N GLU A 402 -14.65 0.90 25.15
CA GLU A 402 -15.81 1.19 26.02
C GLU A 402 -15.77 2.61 26.61
N THR A 403 -15.28 3.57 25.81
CA THR A 403 -15.06 4.95 26.22
C THR A 403 -16.14 5.87 25.64
N THR A 404 -16.69 6.74 26.47
CA THR A 404 -17.63 7.77 26.06
C THR A 404 -17.01 9.16 26.23
N VAL A 405 -16.95 9.93 25.14
CA VAL A 405 -16.57 11.33 25.17
C VAL A 405 -17.75 12.17 24.71
N ALA A 406 -18.32 12.98 25.60
CA ALA A 406 -19.52 13.76 25.30
C ALA A 406 -19.36 15.23 25.75
N ASN A 407 -19.17 16.13 24.78
CA ASN A 407 -19.05 17.55 25.05
C ASN A 407 -20.36 18.29 24.80
N THR A 408 -20.86 18.96 25.82
CA THR A 408 -22.11 19.72 25.79
C THR A 408 -21.87 21.24 25.82
N SER A 409 -20.63 21.70 25.71
CA SER A 409 -20.28 23.13 25.72
C SER A 409 -20.92 23.87 24.55
N ALA A 410 -21.36 25.10 24.82
CA ALA A 410 -21.81 26.01 23.78
C ALA A 410 -20.67 26.62 22.99
N ASP A 411 -19.43 26.54 23.50
CA ASP A 411 -18.24 26.98 22.80
C ASP A 411 -17.85 25.92 21.73
N VAL A 412 -17.21 26.37 20.64
CA VAL A 412 -16.70 25.46 19.62
C VAL A 412 -15.59 24.62 20.22
N THR A 413 -15.84 23.34 20.34
CA THR A 413 -14.91 22.37 20.94
C THR A 413 -14.75 21.18 20.01
N HIS A 414 -13.54 21.00 19.48
CA HIS A 414 -13.19 19.85 18.67
C HIS A 414 -12.70 18.73 19.58
N ILE A 415 -13.27 17.55 19.47
CA ILE A 415 -12.95 16.43 20.36
C ILE A 415 -12.72 15.13 19.57
N GLY A 416 -11.79 14.30 20.08
CA GLY A 416 -11.61 12.92 19.68
C GLY A 416 -11.85 11.96 20.84
N VAL A 417 -11.79 10.65 20.61
CA VAL A 417 -11.70 9.70 21.71
C VAL A 417 -10.32 9.81 22.37
N LEU A 418 -9.27 9.85 21.55
CA LEU A 418 -7.88 9.88 22.03
C LEU A 418 -7.36 11.31 22.21
N VAL A 419 -7.55 12.19 21.22
CA VAL A 419 -6.96 13.56 21.23
C VAL A 419 -7.99 14.62 20.84
N ASN A 420 -8.02 15.75 21.57
CA ASN A 420 -8.80 16.91 21.17
C ASN A 420 -8.16 17.61 19.96
N THR A 421 -6.99 18.22 20.17
CA THR A 421 -6.28 19.00 19.14
C THR A 421 -4.83 18.58 19.03
N LEU A 422 -4.42 18.23 17.83
CA LEU A 422 -3.01 18.03 17.48
C LEU A 422 -2.41 19.31 16.92
N LYS A 423 -1.22 19.67 17.40
CA LYS A 423 -0.41 20.75 16.85
C LYS A 423 0.94 20.23 16.41
N GLY A 424 1.43 20.69 15.25
CA GLY A 424 2.71 20.25 14.69
C GLY A 424 2.69 18.82 14.16
N SER A 425 3.84 18.16 14.14
CA SER A 425 3.99 16.81 13.57
C SER A 425 3.81 15.73 14.63
N ASN A 426 2.93 14.77 14.36
CA ASN A 426 2.53 13.77 15.32
C ASN A 426 2.48 12.38 14.68
N THR A 427 2.70 11.34 15.47
CA THR A 427 2.68 9.94 14.99
C THR A 427 1.80 9.07 15.88
N PHE A 428 0.93 8.31 15.23
CA PHE A 428 0.11 7.29 15.85
C PHE A 428 0.45 5.95 15.20
N SER A 429 0.84 4.96 16.01
CA SER A 429 1.16 3.62 15.50
C SER A 429 0.57 2.54 16.37
N ASN A 430 -0.07 1.55 15.76
CA ASN A 430 -0.75 0.46 16.44
C ASN A 430 -1.73 0.97 17.51
N ILE A 431 -2.69 1.81 17.07
CA ILE A 431 -3.74 2.39 17.92
C ILE A 431 -5.07 1.74 17.60
N HIS A 432 -5.75 1.23 18.62
CA HIS A 432 -7.05 0.64 18.47
C HIS A 432 -8.11 1.40 19.30
N ILE A 433 -9.13 1.95 18.63
CA ILE A 433 -10.31 2.52 19.28
C ILE A 433 -11.47 1.55 19.05
N LYS A 434 -12.05 1.02 20.11
CA LYS A 434 -13.09 -0.01 20.04
C LYS A 434 -14.33 0.36 20.85
N SER A 435 -15.52 0.03 20.34
CA SER A 435 -16.79 0.09 21.06
C SER A 435 -16.99 1.38 21.85
N SER A 436 -16.55 2.50 21.28
CA SER A 436 -16.49 3.80 21.93
C SER A 436 -17.46 4.79 21.28
N SER A 437 -17.67 5.94 21.92
CA SER A 437 -18.50 7.00 21.37
C SER A 437 -17.90 8.36 21.63
N VAL A 438 -17.97 9.26 20.63
CA VAL A 438 -17.56 10.65 20.73
C VAL A 438 -18.63 11.56 20.17
N SER A 439 -19.03 12.59 20.92
CA SER A 439 -20.04 13.54 20.45
C SER A 439 -19.77 14.95 20.96
N THR A 440 -19.98 15.97 20.10
CA THR A 440 -19.91 17.40 20.47
C THR A 440 -21.12 18.15 19.95
N GLN A 441 -21.69 19.03 20.79
CA GLN A 441 -22.80 19.90 20.40
C GLN A 441 -22.35 21.08 19.55
N ASN A 442 -21.08 21.48 19.61
CA ASN A 442 -20.56 22.60 18.83
C ASN A 442 -19.09 22.37 18.49
N GLY A 443 -18.82 21.80 17.31
CA GLY A 443 -17.47 21.52 16.83
C GLY A 443 -17.38 20.27 15.99
N ALA A 444 -16.14 19.83 15.76
CA ALA A 444 -15.82 18.61 15.03
C ALA A 444 -15.56 17.44 15.97
N ALA A 445 -16.02 16.26 15.60
CA ALA A 445 -15.79 15.01 16.33
C ALA A 445 -14.96 14.02 15.51
N GLY A 446 -13.93 13.41 16.14
CA GLY A 446 -13.09 12.40 15.52
C GLY A 446 -12.99 11.13 16.35
N GLY A 447 -12.99 9.96 15.72
CA GLY A 447 -12.81 8.70 16.43
C GLY A 447 -11.45 8.60 17.11
N ILE A 448 -10.40 9.15 16.51
CA ILE A 448 -9.08 9.26 17.16
C ILE A 448 -8.79 10.71 17.54
N VAL A 449 -8.85 11.64 16.58
CA VAL A 449 -8.44 13.02 16.74
C VAL A 449 -9.56 13.99 16.36
N GLY A 450 -9.88 14.96 17.22
CA GLY A 450 -10.89 15.98 16.94
C GLY A 450 -10.44 16.99 15.89
N TYR A 451 -9.25 17.57 16.07
CA TYR A 451 -8.73 18.62 15.18
C TYR A 451 -7.21 18.56 15.00
N ILE A 452 -6.77 18.85 13.79
CA ILE A 452 -5.34 18.95 13.45
C ILE A 452 -5.05 20.36 12.97
N SER A 453 -4.04 21.02 13.56
CA SER A 453 -3.62 22.36 13.19
C SER A 453 -2.10 22.57 13.27
N ARG A 454 -1.63 23.67 12.70
CA ARG A 454 -0.27 24.19 12.91
C ARG A 454 -0.07 24.61 14.37
N LYS A 455 1.19 24.65 14.83
CA LYS A 455 1.56 25.23 16.15
C LYS A 455 1.21 26.71 16.19
N ASP A 456 1.57 27.43 15.13
CA ASP A 456 1.17 28.83 14.90
C ASP A 456 0.28 28.90 13.63
N PRO A 457 -1.03 29.12 13.78
CA PRO A 457 -1.94 29.23 12.62
C PRO A 457 -1.56 30.35 11.64
N ASN A 458 -0.77 31.34 12.06
CA ASN A 458 -0.33 32.44 11.22
C ASN A 458 0.98 32.13 10.45
N ASN A 459 1.72 31.11 10.86
CA ASN A 459 2.97 30.72 10.22
C ASN A 459 2.71 29.79 9.01
N ARG A 460 2.55 30.38 7.83
CA ARG A 460 2.34 29.62 6.58
C ARG A 460 3.56 28.83 6.09
N GLU A 461 4.74 29.08 6.67
CA GLU A 461 5.95 28.34 6.32
C GLU A 461 6.14 27.06 7.15
N GLU A 462 5.34 26.87 8.18
CA GLU A 462 5.36 25.66 9.00
C GLU A 462 4.90 24.46 8.18
N THR A 463 5.71 23.41 8.20
CA THR A 463 5.32 22.09 7.68
C THR A 463 4.90 21.20 8.84
N LEU A 464 3.84 20.44 8.68
CA LEU A 464 3.45 19.40 9.63
C LEU A 464 3.10 18.11 8.92
N THR A 465 3.37 17.01 9.59
CA THR A 465 2.94 15.68 9.16
C THR A 465 2.30 14.97 10.34
N VAL A 466 1.07 14.50 10.15
CA VAL A 466 0.42 13.59 11.08
C VAL A 466 0.33 12.23 10.43
N THR A 467 0.90 11.21 11.08
CA THR A 467 0.98 9.86 10.56
C THR A 467 0.13 8.91 11.39
N PHE A 468 -0.71 8.14 10.72
CA PHE A 468 -1.41 6.97 11.26
C PHE A 468 -0.82 5.73 10.61
N ASP A 469 -0.32 4.80 11.45
CA ASP A 469 0.31 3.56 11.02
C ASP A 469 -0.28 2.40 11.84
N ASP A 470 -0.88 1.42 11.18
CA ASP A 470 -1.54 0.30 11.83
C ASP A 470 -2.59 0.73 12.88
N CYS A 471 -3.43 1.72 12.52
CA CYS A 471 -4.46 2.26 13.41
C CYS A 471 -5.83 1.73 13.01
N HIS A 472 -6.64 1.39 14.03
CA HIS A 472 -7.94 0.75 13.82
C HIS A 472 -9.04 1.43 14.63
N VAL A 473 -10.16 1.72 13.98
CA VAL A 473 -11.38 2.21 14.64
C VAL A 473 -12.50 1.21 14.40
N THR A 474 -13.02 0.64 15.47
CA THR A 474 -13.99 -0.46 15.43
C THR A 474 -15.21 -0.13 16.26
N GLU A 475 -16.42 -0.28 15.68
CA GLU A 475 -17.72 -0.11 16.36
C GLU A 475 -17.79 1.16 17.21
N THR A 476 -17.19 2.26 16.70
CA THR A 476 -17.11 3.55 17.38
C THR A 476 -18.08 4.52 16.73
N THR A 477 -18.94 5.15 17.52
CA THR A 477 -19.86 6.18 17.03
C THR A 477 -19.27 7.56 17.15
N VAL A 478 -19.40 8.36 16.08
CA VAL A 478 -18.88 9.72 16.01
C VAL A 478 -20.02 10.66 15.65
N SER A 479 -20.17 11.79 16.38
CA SER A 479 -21.17 12.81 16.07
C SER A 479 -20.65 14.21 16.38
N GLY A 480 -20.48 15.00 15.33
CA GLY A 480 -20.04 16.40 15.40
C GLY A 480 -21.01 17.31 14.64
N THR A 481 -21.28 18.50 15.16
CA THR A 481 -22.20 19.45 14.48
C THR A 481 -21.51 20.23 13.37
N GLN A 482 -20.20 20.39 13.43
CA GLN A 482 -19.42 21.06 12.40
C GLN A 482 -18.89 20.04 11.36
N SER A 483 -18.31 18.98 11.84
CA SER A 483 -17.82 17.86 11.00
C SER A 483 -17.60 16.62 11.85
N GLU A 484 -17.60 15.45 11.21
CA GLU A 484 -17.40 14.17 11.85
C GLU A 484 -16.56 13.24 10.97
N GLY A 485 -15.61 12.52 11.58
CA GLY A 485 -14.78 11.55 10.89
C GLY A 485 -14.22 10.50 11.85
N HIS A 486 -14.27 9.23 11.49
CA HIS A 486 -13.88 8.17 12.41
C HIS A 486 -12.38 8.14 12.77
N PHE A 487 -11.53 8.75 11.96
CA PHE A 487 -10.13 8.97 12.33
C PHE A 487 -9.92 10.42 12.78
N VAL A 488 -10.30 11.37 11.95
CA VAL A 488 -10.04 12.80 12.18
C VAL A 488 -11.32 13.59 11.94
N GLY A 489 -11.77 14.32 12.94
CA GLY A 489 -12.97 15.16 12.85
C GLY A 489 -12.77 16.37 11.93
N LEU A 490 -11.64 17.06 12.06
CA LEU A 490 -11.31 18.21 11.23
C LEU A 490 -9.82 18.32 10.97
N PHE A 491 -9.45 18.36 9.71
CA PHE A 491 -8.10 18.65 9.24
C PHE A 491 -8.13 19.88 8.33
N ARG A 492 -7.72 21.03 8.84
CA ARG A 492 -7.58 22.24 8.04
C ARG A 492 -6.23 22.27 7.36
N GLY A 493 -6.18 21.72 6.16
CA GLY A 493 -5.04 21.90 5.27
C GLY A 493 -5.11 23.28 4.61
N TYR A 494 -4.21 24.20 4.93
CA TYR A 494 -4.16 25.52 4.31
C TYR A 494 -3.37 25.52 3.00
N ASP A 495 -2.41 24.61 2.86
CA ASP A 495 -1.60 24.44 1.67
C ASP A 495 -0.95 23.04 1.65
N ASN A 496 -0.05 22.79 0.71
CA ASN A 496 0.63 21.49 0.54
C ASN A 496 1.74 21.21 1.57
N LYS A 497 1.88 22.02 2.59
CA LYS A 497 2.86 21.83 3.68
C LYS A 497 2.28 21.02 4.85
N GLU A 498 0.97 20.89 4.90
CA GLU A 498 0.32 19.99 5.85
C GLU A 498 0.05 18.64 5.20
N THR A 499 0.53 17.59 5.84
CA THR A 499 0.35 16.20 5.36
C THR A 499 -0.34 15.36 6.42
N LEU A 500 -1.37 14.68 6.00
CA LEU A 500 -2.03 13.62 6.76
C LEU A 500 -1.70 12.29 6.07
N GLN A 501 -0.96 11.44 6.75
CA GLN A 501 -0.44 10.19 6.22
C GLN A 501 -1.13 9.00 6.87
N PHE A 502 -1.77 8.15 6.07
CA PHE A 502 -2.23 6.82 6.48
C PHE A 502 -1.32 5.78 5.86
N ASN A 503 -0.72 4.95 6.70
CA ASN A 503 0.07 3.81 6.23
C ASN A 503 -0.82 2.56 6.03
N ASN A 504 -0.21 1.52 5.47
CA ASN A 504 -0.92 0.37 4.94
C ASN A 504 -1.68 -0.34 6.04
N ASN A 505 -2.26 -0.65 6.71
CA ASN A 505 -3.00 -1.44 7.69
C ASN A 505 -4.06 -0.67 8.48
N CYS A 506 -4.24 0.64 8.24
CA CYS A 506 -5.31 1.36 8.91
C CYS A 506 -6.69 0.83 8.47
N THR A 507 -7.58 0.54 9.42
CA THR A 507 -8.92 0.03 9.12
C THR A 507 -10.02 0.72 9.92
N LEU A 508 -11.20 0.80 9.30
CA LEU A 508 -12.44 1.24 9.92
C LEU A 508 -13.46 0.09 9.86
N THR A 509 -13.97 -0.34 11.00
CA THR A 509 -14.98 -1.40 11.07
C THR A 509 -16.27 -0.85 11.69
N LEU A 510 -17.33 -0.83 10.90
CA LEU A 510 -18.67 -0.40 11.32
C LEU A 510 -19.70 -1.47 10.94
N SER A 511 -20.54 -1.88 11.89
CA SER A 511 -21.58 -2.88 11.65
C SER A 511 -21.05 -4.15 10.96
N ALA A 512 -19.94 -4.68 11.45
CA ALA A 512 -19.21 -5.85 10.91
C ALA A 512 -18.65 -5.67 9.49
N THR A 513 -18.69 -4.46 8.92
CA THR A 513 -18.05 -4.16 7.63
C THR A 513 -16.68 -3.57 7.89
N VAL A 514 -15.63 -4.27 7.47
CA VAL A 514 -14.24 -3.78 7.52
C VAL A 514 -13.98 -2.95 6.27
N ARG A 515 -13.49 -1.73 6.46
CA ARG A 515 -12.99 -0.85 5.41
C ARG A 515 -11.51 -0.62 5.63
N SER A 516 -10.73 -0.69 4.58
CA SER A 516 -9.30 -0.39 4.66
C SER A 516 -9.00 1.00 4.15
N ALA A 517 -7.90 1.59 4.60
CA ALA A 517 -7.50 2.93 4.18
C ALA A 517 -7.12 3.01 2.69
N ASP A 518 -6.95 1.89 1.97
CA ASP A 518 -6.78 1.89 0.52
C ASP A 518 -8.05 2.32 -0.24
N GLU A 519 -9.22 2.35 0.41
CA GLU A 519 -10.43 2.99 -0.11
C GLU A 519 -10.26 4.52 -0.28
N PHE A 520 -9.32 5.17 0.44
CA PHE A 520 -8.92 6.56 0.23
C PHE A 520 -8.13 6.80 -1.04
N VAL A 521 -7.62 5.75 -1.65
CA VAL A 521 -6.84 5.92 -2.86
C VAL A 521 -7.77 6.45 -3.93
N SER A 522 -7.58 7.73 -4.31
CA SER A 522 -8.10 8.24 -5.57
C SER A 522 -7.88 7.16 -6.64
N PRO A 523 -8.82 6.96 -7.57
CA PRO A 523 -8.62 6.05 -8.69
C PRO A 523 -7.32 6.31 -9.48
N TYR A 524 -6.66 7.42 -9.21
CA TYR A 524 -5.34 7.72 -9.73
C TYR A 524 -4.25 7.16 -8.81
N ARG A 525 -3.49 6.22 -9.34
CA ARG A 525 -2.18 5.82 -8.81
C ARG A 525 -1.11 6.46 -9.69
N GLU A 526 -0.25 7.25 -9.08
CA GLU A 526 0.93 7.75 -9.77
C GLU A 526 1.71 6.56 -10.35
N GLY A 527 1.88 6.54 -11.69
CA GLY A 527 2.50 5.41 -12.40
C GLY A 527 1.54 4.37 -12.99
N ASN A 528 0.24 4.47 -12.80
CA ASN A 528 -0.76 3.57 -13.39
C ASN A 528 -1.62 4.32 -14.41
N GLU A 529 -1.04 4.63 -15.55
CA GLU A 529 -1.70 5.35 -16.65
C GLU A 529 -2.78 4.45 -17.29
N GLY A 530 -4.01 4.50 -16.79
CA GLY A 530 -5.13 3.91 -17.50
C GLY A 530 -6.19 3.13 -16.70
N ALA A 531 -6.05 2.91 -15.42
CA ALA A 531 -7.06 2.23 -14.62
C ALA A 531 -7.89 3.23 -13.80
N TRP A 532 -9.06 3.62 -14.31
CA TRP A 532 -10.06 4.42 -13.61
C TRP A 532 -11.06 3.49 -12.94
N LEU A 533 -11.29 3.67 -11.65
CA LEU A 533 -12.41 3.01 -10.98
C LEU A 533 -13.72 3.73 -11.37
N ALA A 534 -14.70 2.96 -11.82
CA ALA A 534 -15.94 3.49 -12.38
C ALA A 534 -16.90 4.12 -11.33
N ASP A 535 -16.70 3.83 -10.05
CA ASP A 535 -17.59 4.25 -8.96
C ASP A 535 -16.82 5.09 -7.93
N ASN A 536 -16.84 6.41 -8.11
CA ASN A 536 -16.37 7.37 -7.12
C ASN A 536 -17.49 7.61 -6.10
N ASP A 537 -17.59 6.77 -5.10
CA ASP A 537 -18.51 6.96 -3.98
C ASP A 537 -17.81 7.72 -2.84
N TYR A 538 -18.04 9.05 -2.80
CA TYR A 538 -17.46 9.95 -1.79
C TYR A 538 -17.97 9.67 -0.38
N SER A 539 -19.14 9.05 -0.23
CA SER A 539 -19.69 8.70 1.08
C SER A 539 -18.77 7.76 1.86
N LYS A 540 -17.86 7.09 1.16
CA LYS A 540 -16.83 6.25 1.79
C LYS A 540 -15.75 7.05 2.49
N TYR A 541 -15.43 8.25 2.00
CA TYR A 541 -14.38 9.11 2.55
C TYR A 541 -14.87 9.97 3.71
N ASP A 542 -16.10 10.44 3.65
CA ASP A 542 -16.72 11.24 4.70
C ASP A 542 -16.75 10.50 6.04
N ALA A 543 -16.73 9.17 6.02
CA ALA A 543 -16.66 8.38 7.24
C ALA A 543 -15.32 8.47 8.00
N TRP A 544 -14.22 8.81 7.33
CA TRP A 544 -12.87 8.85 7.94
C TRP A 544 -12.44 10.25 8.32
N LEU A 545 -12.70 11.20 7.43
CA LEU A 545 -12.30 12.60 7.54
C LEU A 545 -13.56 13.46 7.47
N GLY A 546 -13.77 14.28 8.47
CA GLY A 546 -14.82 15.27 8.42
C GLY A 546 -14.33 16.57 7.79
N ASP A 547 -15.14 17.19 6.95
CA ASP A 547 -15.02 18.51 6.36
C ASP A 547 -14.28 18.63 5.02
N GLU A 548 -14.88 19.44 4.15
CA GLU A 548 -14.41 19.77 2.79
C GLU A 548 -13.10 20.59 2.80
N GLU A 549 -12.76 21.28 3.87
CA GLU A 549 -11.51 22.05 4.00
C GLU A 549 -10.26 21.17 4.08
N CYS A 550 -10.38 19.88 4.43
CA CYS A 550 -9.25 18.95 4.44
C CYS A 550 -8.59 18.78 3.06
N TYR A 551 -9.28 19.12 1.99
CA TYR A 551 -8.82 18.95 0.61
C TYR A 551 -7.70 19.91 0.19
N ARG A 552 -7.37 20.92 0.97
CA ARG A 552 -6.25 21.82 0.68
C ARG A 552 -4.90 21.27 1.16
N GLY A 553 -4.89 20.49 2.22
CA GLY A 553 -3.72 19.75 2.67
C GLY A 553 -3.42 18.55 1.76
N THR A 554 -2.37 17.83 2.08
CA THR A 554 -2.02 16.58 1.43
C THR A 554 -2.49 15.42 2.29
N VAL A 555 -3.36 14.56 1.73
CA VAL A 555 -3.73 13.29 2.35
C VAL A 555 -3.06 12.18 1.57
N MET A 556 -2.31 11.32 2.26
CA MET A 556 -1.54 10.23 1.70
C MET A 556 -2.02 8.89 2.25
N TYR A 557 -2.06 7.89 1.39
CA TYR A 557 -2.17 6.49 1.76
C TYR A 557 -0.96 5.72 1.23
N GLY A 558 -0.09 5.27 2.12
CA GLY A 558 1.20 4.74 1.72
C GLY A 558 1.95 5.75 0.84
N ALA A 559 2.36 5.35 -0.34
CA ALA A 559 2.99 6.22 -1.34
C ALA A 559 1.97 6.97 -2.24
N ASN A 560 0.67 6.69 -2.11
CA ASN A 560 -0.35 7.23 -2.97
C ASN A 560 -0.99 8.48 -2.36
N ARG A 561 -1.12 9.53 -3.16
CA ARG A 561 -1.80 10.75 -2.75
C ARG A 561 -3.30 10.64 -3.01
N PHE A 562 -4.10 11.03 -2.03
CA PHE A 562 -5.54 11.23 -2.21
C PHE A 562 -5.79 12.55 -2.94
N ILE A 563 -6.54 12.47 -4.05
CA ILE A 563 -6.98 13.64 -4.81
C ILE A 563 -8.51 13.63 -4.80
N PRO A 564 -9.15 14.49 -4.02
CA PRO A 564 -10.60 14.54 -3.96
C PRO A 564 -11.17 14.97 -5.31
N CYS A 565 -12.22 14.29 -5.78
CA CYS A 565 -12.90 14.67 -6.98
C CYS A 565 -13.91 15.78 -6.70
N TRP A 566 -14.19 16.64 -7.68
CA TRP A 566 -15.26 17.60 -7.59
C TRP A 566 -16.66 16.93 -7.68
N ASP A 567 -17.55 17.30 -6.78
CA ASP A 567 -18.93 16.80 -6.71
C ASP A 567 -19.87 17.38 -7.80
N GLY A 568 -19.40 18.41 -8.51
CA GLY A 568 -20.19 19.13 -9.54
C GLY A 568 -20.93 20.36 -9.01
N ILE A 569 -20.91 20.64 -7.72
CA ILE A 569 -21.71 21.68 -7.05
C ILE A 569 -20.82 22.60 -6.20
N THR A 570 -20.06 22.04 -5.31
CA THR A 570 -19.27 22.76 -4.29
C THR A 570 -18.16 23.59 -4.91
N LYS A 571 -17.99 24.82 -4.43
CA LYS A 571 -16.99 25.79 -4.89
C LYS A 571 -16.34 26.46 -3.70
N ILE A 572 -15.02 26.39 -3.64
CA ILE A 572 -14.22 27.02 -2.59
C ILE A 572 -13.45 28.20 -3.17
N THR A 573 -13.44 29.33 -2.50
CA THR A 573 -12.69 30.51 -2.96
C THR A 573 -11.18 30.20 -2.91
N PRO A 574 -10.45 30.25 -4.04
CA PRO A 574 -9.04 30.00 -4.06
C PRO A 574 -8.26 30.96 -3.16
N LEU A 575 -7.23 30.46 -2.52
CA LEU A 575 -6.22 31.31 -1.89
C LEU A 575 -5.51 32.14 -2.97
N THR A 576 -4.94 33.28 -2.59
CA THR A 576 -4.25 34.15 -3.54
C THR A 576 -2.85 34.52 -3.07
N ASP A 577 -1.93 34.59 -4.02
CA ASP A 577 -0.62 35.21 -3.88
C ASP A 577 -0.59 36.43 -4.82
N GLY A 578 -0.75 37.61 -4.24
CA GLY A 578 -1.03 38.82 -4.99
C GLY A 578 -2.32 38.68 -5.80
N THR A 579 -2.21 38.75 -7.14
CA THR A 579 -3.36 38.55 -8.06
C THR A 579 -3.47 37.13 -8.58
N THR A 580 -2.55 36.24 -8.22
CA THR A 580 -2.52 34.83 -8.65
C THR A 580 -3.42 33.99 -7.74
N LYS A 581 -4.39 33.29 -8.33
CA LYS A 581 -5.22 32.32 -7.63
C LYS A 581 -4.49 31.00 -7.52
N LEU A 582 -4.40 30.45 -6.31
CA LEU A 582 -3.73 29.19 -6.01
C LEU A 582 -4.76 28.07 -6.00
N ILE A 583 -4.55 27.03 -6.82
CA ILE A 583 -5.44 25.90 -6.98
C ILE A 583 -4.88 24.70 -6.23
N TYR A 584 -5.41 24.40 -5.07
CA TYR A 584 -5.03 23.25 -4.24
C TYR A 584 -5.98 22.07 -4.41
N SER A 585 -7.19 22.33 -4.92
CA SER A 585 -8.23 21.31 -5.08
C SER A 585 -9.08 21.55 -6.31
N ALA A 586 -9.87 20.55 -6.70
CA ALA A 586 -10.86 20.68 -7.75
C ALA A 586 -11.97 21.69 -7.40
N PHE A 587 -12.24 21.90 -6.11
CA PHE A 587 -13.21 22.88 -5.60
C PHE A 587 -12.74 24.33 -5.80
N ASP A 588 -11.41 24.60 -5.63
CA ASP A 588 -10.81 25.89 -5.95
C ASP A 588 -10.92 26.17 -7.45
N LEU A 589 -10.63 25.16 -8.29
CA LEU A 589 -10.76 25.30 -9.74
C LEU A 589 -12.22 25.52 -10.15
N ALA A 590 -13.17 24.83 -9.54
CA ALA A 590 -14.60 24.97 -9.80
C ALA A 590 -15.12 26.37 -9.47
N ASN A 591 -14.53 27.08 -8.51
CA ASN A 591 -14.86 28.48 -8.24
C ASN A 591 -14.47 29.40 -9.40
N CYS A 592 -13.50 29.03 -10.20
CA CYS A 592 -13.09 29.77 -11.40
C CYS A 592 -14.01 29.49 -12.62
N ALA A 593 -14.86 28.48 -12.55
CA ALA A 593 -15.72 28.06 -13.67
C ALA A 593 -16.59 29.22 -14.20
N GLY A 594 -16.65 29.36 -15.53
CA GLY A 594 -17.43 30.39 -16.20
C GLY A 594 -16.89 31.83 -16.07
N THR A 595 -15.69 32.02 -15.50
CA THR A 595 -15.12 33.35 -15.26
C THR A 595 -13.79 33.54 -16.04
N ASN A 596 -13.26 34.78 -15.96
CA ASN A 596 -11.86 35.10 -16.32
C ASN A 596 -11.05 35.23 -15.02
N PRO A 597 -10.36 34.16 -14.58
CA PRO A 597 -9.63 34.20 -13.30
C PRO A 597 -8.33 35.04 -13.35
N GLY A 598 -7.91 35.51 -14.49
CA GLY A 598 -6.63 36.22 -14.67
C GLY A 598 -5.46 35.24 -14.67
N THR A 599 -4.71 35.16 -13.58
CA THR A 599 -3.62 34.18 -13.39
C THR A 599 -4.03 33.10 -12.39
N ILE A 600 -3.85 31.84 -12.76
CA ILE A 600 -4.00 30.69 -11.87
C ILE A 600 -2.70 29.90 -11.80
N LYS A 601 -2.41 29.35 -10.62
CA LYS A 601 -1.27 28.50 -10.36
C LYS A 601 -1.74 27.24 -9.65
N PHE A 602 -1.44 26.08 -10.24
CA PHE A 602 -1.74 24.81 -9.63
C PHE A 602 -0.71 24.47 -8.56
N MET A 603 -1.18 24.13 -7.39
CA MET A 603 -0.37 23.72 -6.26
C MET A 603 -0.45 22.22 -6.02
N GLN A 604 -1.48 21.57 -6.58
CA GLN A 604 -1.74 20.14 -6.51
C GLN A 604 -2.39 19.62 -7.78
N HIS A 605 -2.39 18.30 -7.96
CA HIS A 605 -3.25 17.62 -8.94
C HIS A 605 -4.72 17.81 -8.54
N VAL A 606 -5.61 17.89 -9.51
CA VAL A 606 -7.05 18.04 -9.27
C VAL A 606 -7.85 17.03 -10.09
N ASP A 607 -8.89 16.45 -9.49
CA ASP A 607 -9.83 15.56 -10.17
C ASP A 607 -11.22 16.24 -10.30
N MET A 608 -11.66 16.45 -11.52
CA MET A 608 -12.95 17.09 -11.81
C MET A 608 -14.14 16.12 -11.77
N GLY A 609 -13.92 14.85 -11.38
CA GLY A 609 -14.96 13.86 -11.15
C GLY A 609 -15.85 13.57 -12.35
N ALA A 610 -15.42 13.90 -13.57
CA ALA A 610 -16.24 13.86 -14.78
C ALA A 610 -17.57 14.67 -14.68
N LYS A 611 -17.62 15.65 -13.76
CA LYS A 611 -18.76 16.57 -13.64
C LYS A 611 -18.62 17.73 -14.63
N ASN A 612 -19.76 18.27 -15.08
CA ASN A 612 -19.75 19.31 -16.12
C ASN A 612 -19.18 20.63 -15.60
N PHE A 613 -17.96 20.96 -16.02
CA PHE A 613 -17.26 22.20 -15.70
C PHE A 613 -17.59 23.28 -16.74
N ALA A 614 -18.04 24.45 -16.28
CA ALA A 614 -18.25 25.58 -17.18
C ALA A 614 -16.87 26.14 -17.60
N PRO A 615 -16.57 26.23 -18.91
CA PRO A 615 -15.29 26.72 -19.40
C PRO A 615 -14.87 28.05 -18.79
N LEU A 616 -13.58 28.23 -18.52
CA LEU A 616 -13.04 29.56 -18.25
C LEU A 616 -13.31 30.45 -19.46
N THR A 617 -13.83 31.66 -19.26
CA THR A 617 -14.17 32.55 -20.37
C THR A 617 -12.92 33.07 -21.05
N ASN A 618 -11.87 33.32 -20.29
CA ASN A 618 -10.52 33.71 -20.72
C ASN A 618 -9.53 33.42 -19.58
N ILE A 619 -8.22 33.56 -19.87
CA ILE A 619 -7.15 33.49 -18.87
C ILE A 619 -5.96 34.32 -19.35
N SER A 620 -5.21 34.94 -18.44
CA SER A 620 -3.94 35.60 -18.77
C SER A 620 -2.77 34.64 -18.61
N LYS A 621 -2.76 33.86 -17.54
CA LYS A 621 -1.67 32.90 -17.27
C LYS A 621 -2.15 31.67 -16.54
N LEU A 622 -1.73 30.50 -16.99
CA LEU A 622 -1.90 29.23 -16.30
C LEU A 622 -0.51 28.64 -16.01
N LEU A 623 -0.18 28.53 -14.74
CA LEU A 623 1.03 27.89 -14.23
C LEU A 623 0.65 26.51 -13.70
N GLY A 624 0.93 25.47 -14.46
CA GLY A 624 0.54 24.10 -14.11
C GLY A 624 1.46 23.44 -13.12
N GLU A 625 2.72 23.91 -13.00
CA GLU A 625 3.73 23.36 -12.08
C GLU A 625 3.87 21.81 -12.19
N TYR A 626 3.68 21.27 -13.39
CA TYR A 626 3.66 19.84 -13.73
C TYR A 626 2.51 19.07 -13.08
N MET A 627 1.48 19.75 -12.57
CA MET A 627 0.27 19.13 -12.05
C MET A 627 -0.66 18.63 -13.16
N THR A 628 -1.63 17.81 -12.78
CA THR A 628 -2.58 17.19 -13.71
C THR A 628 -4.00 17.54 -13.33
N ILE A 629 -4.83 17.85 -14.34
CA ILE A 629 -6.28 17.92 -14.25
C ILE A 629 -6.83 16.59 -14.76
N TYR A 630 -7.44 15.82 -13.87
CA TYR A 630 -8.07 14.55 -14.18
C TYR A 630 -9.54 14.71 -14.47
N ASN A 631 -10.09 13.86 -15.34
CA ASN A 631 -11.51 13.69 -15.58
C ASN A 631 -12.27 14.98 -15.83
N LEU A 632 -11.64 15.97 -16.46
CA LEU A 632 -12.32 17.19 -16.86
C LEU A 632 -13.45 16.85 -17.83
N LYS A 633 -14.68 17.26 -17.51
CA LYS A 633 -15.80 17.19 -18.43
C LYS A 633 -16.30 18.60 -18.75
N VAL A 634 -16.42 18.92 -20.02
CA VAL A 634 -16.99 20.17 -20.51
C VAL A 634 -18.07 19.84 -21.54
N GLU A 635 -19.29 20.24 -21.27
CA GLU A 635 -20.41 20.16 -22.24
C GLU A 635 -20.95 21.56 -22.46
N THR A 636 -20.81 22.06 -23.67
CA THR A 636 -21.25 23.40 -24.07
C THR A 636 -22.12 23.34 -25.32
N THR A 637 -23.28 23.99 -25.28
CA THR A 637 -24.16 24.15 -26.43
C THR A 637 -24.27 25.63 -26.76
N PHE A 638 -23.96 26.00 -28.00
CA PHE A 638 -24.09 27.38 -28.47
C PHE A 638 -25.46 27.60 -29.09
N ASN A 639 -26.16 28.65 -28.67
CA ASN A 639 -27.52 28.96 -29.08
C ASN A 639 -27.60 30.04 -30.16
N THR A 640 -26.46 30.60 -30.60
CA THR A 640 -26.40 31.73 -31.53
C THR A 640 -25.44 31.47 -32.66
N ASN A 641 -25.60 32.16 -33.78
CA ASN A 641 -24.69 32.21 -34.93
C ASN A 641 -23.34 32.84 -34.58
N SER A 642 -22.80 32.56 -33.41
CA SER A 642 -21.53 33.09 -32.94
C SER A 642 -20.42 32.10 -33.22
N TRP A 643 -19.33 32.62 -33.68
CA TRP A 643 -18.05 31.91 -33.86
C TRP A 643 -17.40 31.77 -32.49
N ASP A 644 -17.61 30.67 -31.83
CA ASP A 644 -17.15 30.50 -30.45
C ASP A 644 -16.53 29.14 -30.22
N GLY A 645 -15.61 29.08 -29.25
CA GLY A 645 -14.85 27.90 -28.92
C GLY A 645 -15.29 27.27 -27.58
N GLY A 646 -15.18 25.96 -27.50
CA GLY A 646 -15.37 25.19 -26.26
C GLY A 646 -14.13 24.39 -25.92
N GLY A 647 -13.81 24.31 -24.62
CA GLY A 647 -12.66 23.62 -24.06
C GLY A 647 -12.56 23.93 -22.58
N PHE A 648 -11.45 23.60 -21.96
CA PHE A 648 -11.16 24.06 -20.59
C PHE A 648 -11.21 25.60 -20.52
N ILE A 649 -10.65 26.23 -21.55
CA ILE A 649 -10.74 27.68 -21.77
C ILE A 649 -11.53 27.91 -23.05
N ARG A 650 -12.55 28.75 -22.98
CA ARG A 650 -13.39 29.09 -24.13
C ARG A 650 -12.62 29.87 -25.18
N ARG A 651 -11.95 30.95 -24.73
CA ARG A 651 -11.23 31.87 -25.60
C ARG A 651 -9.96 32.37 -24.90
N CYS A 652 -8.81 32.21 -25.54
CA CYS A 652 -7.55 32.78 -25.12
C CYS A 652 -7.29 34.06 -25.89
N GLY A 653 -7.45 35.23 -25.27
CA GLY A 653 -7.18 36.52 -25.90
C GLY A 653 -5.67 36.76 -26.05
N THR A 654 -4.95 36.71 -24.95
CA THR A 654 -3.47 36.66 -24.87
C THR A 654 -3.14 35.86 -23.60
N ALA A 655 -2.59 34.68 -23.76
CA ALA A 655 -2.40 33.77 -22.64
C ALA A 655 -1.06 33.02 -22.70
N THR A 656 -0.52 32.71 -21.54
CA THR A 656 0.57 31.75 -21.37
C THR A 656 0.05 30.56 -20.56
N ILE A 657 0.13 29.36 -21.14
CA ILE A 657 -0.27 28.09 -20.51
C ILE A 657 0.95 27.19 -20.48
N GLN A 658 1.42 26.82 -19.29
CA GLN A 658 2.65 26.07 -19.16
C GLN A 658 2.60 24.95 -18.12
N ASN A 659 3.30 23.85 -18.39
CA ASN A 659 3.59 22.75 -17.46
C ASN A 659 2.31 22.13 -16.84
N ILE A 660 1.30 21.83 -17.66
CA ILE A 660 0.04 21.25 -17.24
C ILE A 660 -0.32 19.99 -18.04
N THR A 661 -0.89 19.02 -17.38
CA THR A 661 -1.43 17.82 -18.05
C THR A 661 -2.95 17.77 -17.89
N PHE A 662 -3.65 17.46 -18.95
CA PHE A 662 -5.07 17.08 -18.96
C PHE A 662 -5.16 15.59 -19.20
N ASN A 663 -5.65 14.84 -18.23
CA ASN A 663 -5.75 13.39 -18.31
C ASN A 663 -7.21 12.95 -18.30
N ASN A 664 -7.59 12.13 -19.29
CA ASN A 664 -8.93 11.64 -19.49
C ASN A 664 -10.01 12.75 -19.59
N ALA A 665 -9.67 13.87 -20.23
CA ALA A 665 -10.60 15.00 -20.42
C ALA A 665 -11.65 14.70 -21.50
N ASN A 666 -12.91 15.01 -21.21
CA ASN A 666 -14.03 14.83 -22.13
C ASN A 666 -14.65 16.19 -22.45
N VAL A 667 -14.47 16.66 -23.66
CA VAL A 667 -15.03 17.92 -24.13
C VAL A 667 -16.05 17.66 -25.23
N LYS A 668 -17.27 18.15 -25.04
CA LYS A 668 -18.36 18.09 -26.01
C LYS A 668 -18.88 19.50 -26.31
N VAL A 669 -18.75 19.90 -27.56
CA VAL A 669 -19.20 21.20 -28.04
C VAL A 669 -20.26 20.98 -29.12
N THR A 670 -21.45 21.52 -28.92
CA THR A 670 -22.57 21.36 -29.84
C THR A 670 -23.22 22.69 -30.16
N HIS A 671 -23.97 22.76 -31.27
CA HIS A 671 -24.90 23.83 -31.56
C HIS A 671 -26.31 23.44 -31.19
N ALA A 672 -27.14 24.43 -30.83
CA ALA A 672 -28.56 24.23 -30.74
C ALA A 672 -29.14 24.01 -32.15
N GLU A 673 -30.21 23.23 -32.22
CA GLU A 673 -30.90 22.93 -33.47
C GLU A 673 -31.31 24.22 -34.19
N GLY A 674 -30.92 24.36 -35.45
CA GLY A 674 -31.24 25.54 -36.29
C GLY A 674 -30.26 26.72 -36.16
N SER A 675 -29.13 26.59 -35.49
CA SER A 675 -28.09 27.62 -35.47
C SER A 675 -27.00 27.36 -36.53
N ASP A 676 -26.60 28.43 -37.26
CA ASP A 676 -25.67 28.39 -38.40
C ASP A 676 -24.23 28.83 -38.02
N GLY A 677 -23.76 28.61 -36.80
CA GLY A 677 -22.44 29.06 -36.37
C GLY A 677 -21.40 27.96 -36.38
N ASP A 678 -20.11 28.35 -36.39
CA ASP A 678 -18.99 27.44 -36.18
C ASP A 678 -18.78 27.17 -34.70
N ALA A 679 -18.66 25.91 -34.29
CA ALA A 679 -18.25 25.50 -32.95
C ALA A 679 -16.85 24.95 -33.00
N TYR A 680 -15.93 25.65 -32.39
CA TYR A 680 -14.52 25.21 -32.28
C TYR A 680 -14.34 24.40 -31.00
N ALA A 681 -13.67 23.29 -31.07
CA ALA A 681 -13.54 22.43 -29.90
C ALA A 681 -12.08 22.04 -29.65
N SER A 682 -11.69 22.08 -28.38
CA SER A 682 -10.41 21.52 -27.94
C SER A 682 -10.48 21.07 -26.49
N ILE A 683 -9.52 20.28 -26.05
CA ILE A 683 -9.39 19.98 -24.63
C ILE A 683 -8.93 21.22 -23.87
N VAL A 684 -7.96 21.99 -24.40
CA VAL A 684 -7.32 23.11 -23.69
C VAL A 684 -8.00 24.43 -24.04
N CYS A 685 -7.87 24.91 -25.28
CA CYS A 685 -8.36 26.22 -25.67
C CYS A 685 -9.21 26.15 -26.94
N GLY A 686 -10.49 26.50 -26.86
CA GLY A 686 -11.41 26.47 -27.99
C GLY A 686 -10.96 27.41 -29.09
N THR A 687 -10.70 28.69 -28.77
CA THR A 687 -10.20 29.72 -29.72
C THR A 687 -8.99 30.43 -29.12
N ALA A 688 -7.90 30.53 -29.88
CA ALA A 688 -6.69 31.27 -29.52
C ALA A 688 -6.57 32.54 -30.39
N GLU A 689 -6.83 33.69 -29.79
CA GLU A 689 -6.72 35.02 -30.37
C GLU A 689 -5.53 35.78 -29.76
N GLY A 690 -5.04 36.83 -30.36
CA GLY A 690 -3.89 37.59 -29.81
C GLY A 690 -2.61 36.76 -29.71
N ASN A 691 -1.80 37.00 -28.67
CA ASN A 691 -0.48 36.35 -28.51
C ASN A 691 -0.57 35.22 -27.49
N ASN A 692 -0.51 33.97 -27.95
CA ASN A 692 -0.67 32.80 -27.07
C ASN A 692 0.58 31.93 -27.07
N THR A 693 0.97 31.46 -25.88
CA THR A 693 2.11 30.55 -25.67
C THR A 693 1.64 29.31 -24.91
N LEU A 694 1.89 28.13 -25.46
CA LEU A 694 1.74 26.85 -24.82
C LEU A 694 3.10 26.20 -24.64
N GLU A 695 3.46 25.82 -23.43
CA GLU A 695 4.75 25.18 -23.11
C GLU A 695 4.55 23.95 -22.22
N ASN A 696 5.03 22.80 -22.65
CA ASN A 696 4.88 21.53 -21.93
C ASN A 696 3.44 21.22 -21.53
N VAL A 697 2.47 21.50 -22.42
CA VAL A 697 1.06 21.17 -22.21
C VAL A 697 0.80 19.77 -22.77
N LYS A 698 0.22 18.91 -21.95
CA LYS A 698 -0.05 17.52 -22.32
C LYS A 698 -1.55 17.22 -22.26
N VAL A 699 -2.04 16.49 -23.24
CA VAL A 699 -3.38 15.90 -23.29
C VAL A 699 -3.20 14.40 -23.40
N ILE A 700 -3.63 13.65 -22.39
CA ILE A 700 -3.46 12.20 -22.30
C ILE A 700 -4.82 11.53 -22.22
N GLY A 701 -5.14 10.69 -23.20
CA GLY A 701 -6.45 10.04 -23.29
C GLY A 701 -7.60 11.03 -23.47
N GLY A 702 -8.82 10.57 -23.19
CA GLY A 702 -10.02 11.36 -23.21
C GLY A 702 -10.74 11.42 -24.57
N LYS A 703 -11.75 12.27 -24.66
CA LYS A 703 -12.60 12.41 -25.85
C LYS A 703 -12.85 13.87 -26.19
N LEU A 704 -12.80 14.19 -27.47
CA LEU A 704 -13.17 15.48 -28.01
C LEU A 704 -14.28 15.26 -29.02
N TYR A 705 -15.44 15.83 -28.77
CA TYR A 705 -16.61 15.80 -29.67
C TYR A 705 -17.03 17.21 -30.02
N GLY A 706 -17.22 17.48 -31.33
CA GLY A 706 -17.61 18.79 -31.77
C GLY A 706 -17.89 18.87 -33.28
N CYS A 707 -17.93 20.08 -33.79
CA CYS A 707 -17.96 20.29 -35.23
C CYS A 707 -16.94 21.35 -35.65
N ASN A 708 -16.62 21.37 -36.92
CA ASN A 708 -15.79 22.34 -37.60
C ASN A 708 -14.27 22.27 -37.20
N LYS A 709 -13.75 23.22 -36.40
CA LYS A 709 -12.30 23.29 -36.11
C LYS A 709 -11.98 22.64 -34.76
N MET A 710 -11.26 21.51 -34.80
CA MET A 710 -11.06 20.68 -33.63
C MET A 710 -9.60 20.25 -33.48
N GLY A 711 -9.08 20.39 -32.27
CA GLY A 711 -7.71 19.92 -31.94
C GLY A 711 -7.51 19.75 -30.45
N GLY A 712 -6.64 18.79 -30.05
CA GLY A 712 -6.40 18.49 -28.64
C GLY A 712 -5.93 19.69 -27.82
N LEU A 713 -5.10 20.56 -28.37
CA LEU A 713 -4.53 21.73 -27.71
C LEU A 713 -5.29 23.02 -28.03
N ALA A 714 -5.62 23.25 -29.30
CA ALA A 714 -6.42 24.39 -29.70
C ALA A 714 -7.32 24.05 -30.89
N GLY A 715 -8.56 24.55 -30.89
CA GLY A 715 -9.50 24.35 -31.98
C GLY A 715 -9.25 25.32 -33.13
N TYR A 716 -9.27 26.62 -32.87
CA TYR A 716 -9.05 27.68 -33.86
C TYR A 716 -8.04 28.72 -33.40
N ILE A 717 -7.01 28.96 -34.20
CA ILE A 717 -5.92 29.90 -33.91
C ILE A 717 -5.96 31.05 -34.91
N THR A 718 -6.27 32.27 -34.44
CA THR A 718 -6.38 33.49 -35.27
C THR A 718 -5.27 34.51 -34.94
N GLY A 719 -4.61 34.39 -33.79
CA GLY A 719 -3.54 35.29 -33.37
C GLY A 719 -2.14 34.67 -33.48
N THR A 720 -1.12 35.39 -33.04
CA THR A 720 0.24 34.85 -32.92
C THR A 720 0.27 33.71 -31.92
N PHE A 721 0.84 32.57 -32.34
CA PHE A 721 0.77 31.36 -31.52
C PHE A 721 2.14 30.68 -31.42
N SER A 722 2.53 30.30 -30.24
CA SER A 722 3.72 29.50 -29.99
C SER A 722 3.39 28.25 -29.16
N ALA A 723 3.83 27.09 -29.61
CA ALA A 723 3.72 25.84 -28.85
C ALA A 723 5.08 25.13 -28.80
N THR A 724 5.53 24.79 -27.59
CA THR A 724 6.81 24.11 -27.40
C THR A 724 6.65 22.92 -26.44
N GLY A 725 7.15 21.74 -26.85
CA GLY A 725 7.16 20.54 -26.01
C GLY A 725 5.79 19.98 -25.65
N CYS A 726 4.74 20.32 -26.41
CA CYS A 726 3.38 19.89 -26.14
C CYS A 726 3.10 18.48 -26.67
N VAL A 727 2.23 17.74 -26.01
CA VAL A 727 1.91 16.34 -26.35
C VAL A 727 0.41 16.12 -26.40
N VAL A 728 -0.06 15.40 -27.41
CA VAL A 728 -1.39 14.79 -27.42
C VAL A 728 -1.24 13.30 -27.62
N ASP A 729 -1.68 12.52 -26.67
CA ASP A 729 -1.50 11.07 -26.65
C ASP A 729 -2.81 10.36 -26.31
N GLY A 730 -3.25 9.44 -27.15
CA GLY A 730 -4.42 8.61 -26.92
C GLY A 730 -5.78 9.32 -26.97
N LEU A 731 -5.87 10.57 -27.47
CA LEU A 731 -7.10 11.31 -27.58
C LEU A 731 -8.01 10.73 -28.69
N SER A 732 -9.30 10.55 -28.41
CA SER A 732 -10.32 10.22 -29.40
C SER A 732 -11.05 11.46 -29.85
N ILE A 733 -10.97 11.81 -31.14
CA ILE A 733 -11.64 12.98 -31.71
C ILE A 733 -12.75 12.52 -32.65
N GLU A 734 -13.95 13.01 -32.42
CA GLU A 734 -15.14 12.70 -33.21
C GLU A 734 -15.87 13.99 -33.55
N ASN A 735 -16.24 14.16 -34.80
CA ASN A 735 -17.08 15.27 -35.22
C ASN A 735 -18.51 14.83 -35.60
N TYR A 736 -19.46 15.73 -35.46
CA TYR A 736 -20.81 15.54 -36.00
C TYR A 736 -21.04 16.44 -37.20
N ASP A 737 -21.92 16.00 -38.13
CA ASP A 737 -22.39 16.84 -39.21
C ASP A 737 -23.46 17.82 -38.64
N SER A 738 -23.09 19.10 -38.52
CA SER A 738 -24.01 20.13 -38.02
C SER A 738 -25.14 20.44 -38.96
N GLY A 739 -25.13 19.89 -40.20
CA GLY A 739 -26.12 20.25 -41.24
C GLY A 739 -26.04 21.70 -41.71
N GLY A 740 -25.21 22.52 -41.03
CA GLY A 740 -25.06 23.95 -41.31
C GLY A 740 -24.18 24.21 -42.52
N LYS A 741 -24.48 25.32 -43.19
CA LYS A 741 -23.60 25.90 -44.21
C LYS A 741 -22.83 27.06 -43.55
N ASP A 742 -21.54 27.20 -43.89
CA ASP A 742 -20.80 28.40 -43.52
C ASP A 742 -21.46 29.67 -44.16
N SER A 743 -20.99 30.85 -43.74
CA SER A 743 -21.48 32.12 -44.26
C SER A 743 -21.36 32.29 -45.79
N PHE A 744 -20.66 31.37 -46.46
CA PHE A 744 -20.53 31.31 -47.91
C PHE A 744 -21.34 30.20 -48.56
N GLY A 745 -22.19 29.48 -47.81
CA GLY A 745 -23.06 28.43 -48.31
C GLY A 745 -22.43 27.06 -48.52
N PHE A 746 -21.21 26.86 -48.03
CA PHE A 746 -20.54 25.57 -48.05
C PHE A 746 -20.89 24.78 -46.77
N LYS A 747 -21.11 23.46 -46.90
CA LYS A 747 -21.16 22.61 -45.72
C LYS A 747 -19.86 22.79 -44.96
N ALA A 748 -19.94 23.05 -43.67
CA ALA A 748 -18.77 23.17 -42.82
C ALA A 748 -17.97 21.89 -42.88
N ASN A 749 -16.98 21.83 -43.76
CA ASN A 749 -16.01 20.77 -43.81
C ASN A 749 -15.11 20.98 -42.62
N GLY A 750 -15.26 20.16 -41.56
CA GLY A 750 -14.49 20.28 -40.34
C GLY A 750 -13.00 20.17 -40.61
N GLU A 751 -12.24 21.08 -40.05
CA GLU A 751 -10.78 21.05 -40.04
C GLU A 751 -10.35 20.45 -38.69
N VAL A 752 -9.90 19.21 -38.74
CA VAL A 752 -9.61 18.42 -37.54
C VAL A 752 -8.15 17.98 -37.57
N GLY A 753 -7.44 18.30 -36.50
CA GLY A 753 -6.05 17.85 -36.27
C GLY A 753 -5.91 17.23 -34.88
N GLY A 754 -4.93 16.38 -34.71
CA GLY A 754 -4.67 15.74 -33.41
C GLY A 754 -4.36 16.77 -32.31
N ALA A 755 -3.54 17.78 -32.62
CA ALA A 755 -3.17 18.84 -31.69
C ALA A 755 -3.90 20.16 -31.96
N PHE A 756 -3.98 20.58 -33.22
CA PHE A 756 -4.52 21.88 -33.65
C PHE A 756 -5.56 21.67 -34.76
N GLY A 757 -6.72 22.30 -34.62
CA GLY A 757 -7.79 22.20 -35.63
C GLY A 757 -7.47 23.05 -36.85
N PHE A 758 -7.39 24.38 -36.68
CA PHE A 758 -7.07 25.29 -37.75
C PHE A 758 -6.16 26.45 -37.30
N ILE A 759 -5.15 26.75 -38.08
CA ILE A 759 -4.20 27.84 -37.85
C ILE A 759 -4.34 28.88 -38.96
N ALA A 760 -4.98 30.01 -38.64
CA ALA A 760 -5.23 31.11 -39.55
C ALA A 760 -4.16 32.18 -39.52
N ALA A 761 -3.20 32.10 -38.59
CA ALA A 761 -2.14 33.08 -38.35
C ALA A 761 -0.76 32.44 -38.22
N ASN A 762 0.27 33.28 -37.98
CA ASN A 762 1.63 32.80 -37.80
C ASN A 762 1.73 31.95 -36.50
N ALA A 763 2.16 30.69 -36.62
CA ALA A 763 2.41 29.82 -35.52
C ALA A 763 3.86 29.30 -35.54
N THR A 764 4.48 29.25 -34.37
CA THR A 764 5.79 28.60 -34.14
C THR A 764 5.55 27.36 -33.30
N ILE A 765 5.77 26.17 -33.86
CA ILE A 765 5.56 24.89 -33.20
C ILE A 765 6.90 24.15 -33.15
N SER A 766 7.34 23.78 -31.95
CA SER A 766 8.64 23.12 -31.72
C SER A 766 8.53 22.01 -30.69
N GLY A 767 9.06 20.83 -30.99
CA GLY A 767 9.08 19.70 -30.06
C GLY A 767 7.69 19.16 -29.65
N CYS A 768 6.66 19.52 -30.43
CA CYS A 768 5.30 19.02 -30.20
C CYS A 768 5.05 17.73 -30.98
N TYR A 769 4.31 16.81 -30.42
CA TYR A 769 3.95 15.57 -31.12
C TYR A 769 2.57 15.03 -30.71
N VAL A 770 1.99 14.25 -31.63
CA VAL A 770 0.71 13.54 -31.46
C VAL A 770 0.99 12.05 -31.63
N LYS A 771 0.51 11.24 -30.73
CA LYS A 771 0.60 9.77 -30.82
C LYS A 771 -0.68 9.11 -30.35
N ASN A 772 -0.95 7.90 -30.82
CA ASN A 772 -2.08 7.05 -30.42
C ASN A 772 -3.45 7.74 -30.51
N THR A 773 -3.57 8.87 -31.22
CA THR A 773 -4.81 9.65 -31.35
C THR A 773 -5.67 9.12 -32.47
N THR A 774 -6.96 8.93 -32.21
CA THR A 774 -7.93 8.44 -33.19
C THR A 774 -8.79 9.60 -33.71
N LEU A 775 -8.92 9.72 -35.03
CA LEU A 775 -9.77 10.69 -35.68
C LEU A 775 -10.94 9.98 -36.39
N ASN A 776 -12.13 10.02 -35.79
CA ASN A 776 -13.38 9.47 -36.35
C ASN A 776 -14.23 10.60 -36.90
N CYS A 777 -13.80 11.19 -38.02
CA CYS A 777 -14.38 12.38 -38.55
C CYS A 777 -15.10 12.16 -39.90
N VAL A 778 -16.30 12.67 -40.02
CA VAL A 778 -17.13 12.56 -41.24
C VAL A 778 -17.09 13.88 -42.00
N GLY A 779 -16.83 13.82 -43.32
CA GLY A 779 -16.88 15.01 -44.20
C GLY A 779 -15.73 16.01 -44.03
N VAL A 780 -14.60 15.59 -43.47
CA VAL A 780 -13.43 16.44 -43.22
C VAL A 780 -12.43 16.38 -44.34
N ASN A 781 -11.82 17.53 -44.66
CA ASN A 781 -10.49 17.51 -45.25
C ASN A 781 -9.51 16.98 -44.17
N ASN A 782 -9.09 15.72 -44.30
CA ASN A 782 -8.16 15.11 -43.38
C ASN A 782 -6.84 15.92 -43.42
N GLY A 783 -6.78 16.91 -42.55
CA GLY A 783 -5.55 17.63 -42.24
C GLY A 783 -4.56 16.59 -41.66
N LYS A 784 -3.33 16.72 -42.04
CA LYS A 784 -2.26 15.85 -41.55
C LYS A 784 -2.29 15.86 -40.03
N VAL A 785 -2.32 14.65 -39.44
CA VAL A 785 -2.08 14.46 -38.04
C VAL A 785 -0.67 14.99 -37.75
N PHE A 786 -0.58 16.15 -37.12
CA PHE A 786 0.67 16.65 -36.54
C PHE A 786 0.58 16.45 -35.04
#